data_83e36526b27cae37fe907dc6941eb787
#
_entry.id   83e36526b27cae37fe907dc6941eb787
#
_cell.length_a   1.000
_cell.length_b   1.000
_cell.length_c   1.000
_cell.angle_alpha   90.00
_cell.angle_beta   90.00
_cell.angle_gamma   90.00
#
_symmetry.space_group_name_H-M   'P 1'
#
loop_
_entity.id
_entity.type
_entity.pdbx_description
1 polymer ?
#
loop_
_entity_poly.entity_id
_entity_poly.type
_entity_poly.pdbx_seq_one_letter_code
_entity_poly.pdbx_strand_id
1 'polypeptide(L)'
;MIQVRKRDGKVVPFDLEKIKTAILKDLKAIGHEGDLEATASKYADEVFALCEQKYLPKTSIFDIENIQDTVVQVLAREGELRAVIAYCEYRYQHKLEREQRVKKVYEDKLMAKHVVNQNANIDEYSGGGRSGEAANVYEKQYALDHCMSEKARRNHENNEVYIHDLNKYAIGFHNCLSIPFDDLLSKGFHTRQGDVRPAGSLNTAFQLVAVIFQLQSLDQFGGVSATHLDWTMVPYFRKSFMKHYIEAWMKDQQEYESSDCLALYDQTYTDALGVTRSAYEKWTDGAKEKFFEKTGLTKDDFKLANKGKLNKRYYNSALADTIQELHQAVEAMYHNLNTLQSRSGDQLPFTSVNYGTCTEEEGRLVTRALLLGSLEGIGFHHNTPIFPCGIFQYMKGVNDKPGTPNYDLKQLAMRSTSQRLYPNYANVDWSGNAGYDRNDPRTYFSTMGCRTANGYDINGLGQLKDGRGNICPTTIIMPTLAMEADRDVEKFMKLLDEKIHEAKDTLIERFNWICSQDPKTAPFMWDNNTMAGYIPEEGIRSAMKHGTLALGQLGLAETLQLLIGCNQTTPEGMKLAKRIEELFSKRCKEFKEQYKLNFGVYYTPAENLCYTAMKKFKAKYGVIKNVSDRDYFTNSIHVPVWENMTPFEKIDIESQLTGYSSAGCITYVELPSTTKHNVDALEQIIDYAMDKDIPYFAINVPNDTCMDCGYTDEINDACPVCGSHNIRRLRRVTGYLTTDYHNFNLGKQAEVKDRVKHIKSFAKKEQTA
;
A
#
# COMPACT_ATOMS: atom_id res chain seq x y z
N MET A 1 -43.74 4.97 6.15
CA MET A 1 -43.57 4.15 7.37
C MET A 1 -42.43 4.76 8.15
N ILE A 2 -42.62 5.07 9.43
CA ILE A 2 -41.58 5.67 10.27
C ILE A 2 -40.53 4.61 10.59
N GLN A 3 -39.26 4.98 10.54
CA GLN A 3 -38.14 4.09 10.81
C GLN A 3 -37.26 4.66 11.93
N VAL A 4 -36.48 3.81 12.57
CA VAL A 4 -35.52 4.17 13.61
C VAL A 4 -34.13 3.79 13.19
N ARG A 5 -33.23 4.74 13.26
CA ARG A 5 -31.79 4.52 13.13
C ARG A 5 -31.23 4.16 14.50
N LYS A 6 -30.75 2.93 14.63
CA LYS A 6 -30.07 2.47 15.84
C LYS A 6 -28.64 3.04 15.94
N ARG A 7 -27.99 2.90 17.09
CA ARG A 7 -26.59 3.29 17.32
C ARG A 7 -25.58 2.59 16.40
N ASP A 8 -25.89 1.34 16.01
CA ASP A 8 -25.12 0.59 15.02
C ASP A 8 -25.45 0.98 13.56
N GLY A 9 -26.22 2.06 13.40
CA GLY A 9 -26.63 2.62 12.12
C GLY A 9 -27.75 1.87 11.40
N LYS A 10 -28.16 0.69 11.88
CA LYS A 10 -29.28 -0.04 11.27
C LYS A 10 -30.55 0.77 11.33
N VAL A 11 -31.20 0.90 10.19
CA VAL A 11 -32.54 1.46 10.08
C VAL A 11 -33.52 0.32 10.15
N VAL A 12 -34.35 0.35 11.19
CA VAL A 12 -35.39 -0.65 11.44
C VAL A 12 -36.75 0.02 11.49
N PRO A 13 -37.84 -0.69 11.24
CA PRO A 13 -39.17 -0.15 11.48
C PRO A 13 -39.29 0.37 12.91
N PHE A 14 -39.99 1.51 13.05
CA PHE A 14 -40.28 2.04 14.37
C PHE A 14 -41.17 1.03 15.13
N ASP A 15 -40.82 0.76 16.36
CA ASP A 15 -41.47 -0.23 17.21
C ASP A 15 -41.73 0.39 18.58
N LEU A 16 -42.97 0.79 18.79
CA LEU A 16 -43.41 1.45 20.02
C LEU A 16 -43.31 0.52 21.25
N GLU A 17 -43.49 -0.79 21.05
CA GLU A 17 -43.40 -1.79 22.13
C GLU A 17 -41.98 -1.82 22.77
N LYS A 18 -40.96 -1.50 22.01
CA LYS A 18 -39.60 -1.41 22.56
C LYS A 18 -39.44 -0.23 23.51
N ILE A 19 -40.06 0.89 23.19
CA ILE A 19 -40.05 2.08 24.06
C ILE A 19 -40.85 1.76 25.32
N LYS A 20 -42.05 1.21 25.17
CA LYS A 20 -42.88 0.75 26.28
C LYS A 20 -42.13 -0.20 27.19
N THR A 21 -41.49 -1.23 26.60
CA THR A 21 -40.72 -2.24 27.36
C THR A 21 -39.56 -1.60 28.14
N ALA A 22 -38.86 -0.59 27.55
CA ALA A 22 -37.78 0.09 28.23
C ALA A 22 -38.33 0.88 29.44
N ILE A 23 -39.37 1.68 29.22
CA ILE A 23 -40.02 2.46 30.30
C ILE A 23 -40.58 1.54 31.38
N LEU A 24 -41.21 0.43 31.00
CA LEU A 24 -41.74 -0.56 31.95
C LEU A 24 -40.64 -1.15 32.85
N LYS A 25 -39.47 -1.45 32.29
CA LYS A 25 -38.32 -1.92 33.07
C LYS A 25 -37.87 -0.89 34.09
N ASP A 26 -37.80 0.39 33.70
CA ASP A 26 -37.40 1.46 34.60
C ASP A 26 -38.41 1.68 35.70
N LEU A 27 -39.71 1.71 35.38
CA LEU A 27 -40.80 1.82 36.39
C LEU A 27 -40.79 0.64 37.40
N LYS A 28 -40.50 -0.58 36.90
CA LYS A 28 -40.32 -1.75 37.78
C LYS A 28 -39.10 -1.61 38.68
N ALA A 29 -37.98 -1.14 38.12
CA ALA A 29 -36.72 -0.97 38.86
C ALA A 29 -36.82 0.00 40.01
N ILE A 30 -37.64 1.05 39.86
CA ILE A 30 -37.83 2.09 40.90
C ILE A 30 -38.99 1.75 41.87
N GLY A 31 -39.71 0.64 41.68
CA GLY A 31 -40.86 0.26 42.52
C GLY A 31 -42.03 1.23 42.37
N HIS A 32 -42.34 1.72 41.17
CA HIS A 32 -43.44 2.64 40.90
C HIS A 32 -44.77 1.98 41.30
N GLU A 33 -45.62 2.71 42.03
CA GLU A 33 -46.95 2.27 42.47
C GLU A 33 -48.01 2.46 41.38
N GLY A 34 -48.87 1.50 41.14
CA GLY A 34 -49.95 1.55 40.17
C GLY A 34 -49.86 0.53 39.03
N ASP A 35 -50.70 0.69 38.01
CA ASP A 35 -50.66 -0.14 36.82
C ASP A 35 -49.46 0.25 35.93
N LEU A 36 -48.39 -0.51 36.09
CA LEU A 36 -47.12 -0.28 35.39
C LEU A 36 -47.26 -0.40 33.88
N GLU A 37 -48.09 -1.34 33.40
CA GLU A 37 -48.32 -1.60 31.98
C GLU A 37 -49.07 -0.44 31.31
N ALA A 38 -50.15 0.03 31.94
CA ALA A 38 -50.90 1.19 31.46
C ALA A 38 -50.07 2.48 31.47
N THR A 39 -49.30 2.71 32.55
CA THR A 39 -48.42 3.85 32.68
C THR A 39 -47.32 3.85 31.64
N ALA A 40 -46.63 2.73 31.44
CA ALA A 40 -45.60 2.60 30.42
C ALA A 40 -46.14 2.79 28.98
N SER A 41 -47.38 2.28 28.72
CA SER A 41 -48.05 2.51 27.43
C SER A 41 -48.35 3.98 27.20
N LYS A 42 -48.93 4.66 28.18
CA LYS A 42 -49.21 6.08 28.11
C LYS A 42 -47.95 6.89 27.81
N TYR A 43 -46.85 6.66 28.54
CA TYR A 43 -45.63 7.41 28.34
C TYR A 43 -44.96 7.09 26.98
N ALA A 44 -45.07 5.84 26.51
CA ALA A 44 -44.56 5.46 25.18
C ALA A 44 -45.32 6.20 24.05
N ASP A 45 -46.63 6.31 24.16
CA ASP A 45 -47.48 7.06 23.23
C ASP A 45 -47.12 8.55 23.20
N GLU A 46 -46.85 9.15 24.37
CA GLU A 46 -46.40 10.54 24.47
C GLU A 46 -45.01 10.77 23.90
N VAL A 47 -44.08 9.82 24.10
CA VAL A 47 -42.76 9.85 23.48
C VAL A 47 -42.90 9.82 21.96
N PHE A 48 -43.77 8.94 21.45
CA PHE A 48 -44.01 8.86 20.02
C PHE A 48 -44.58 10.18 19.46
N ALA A 49 -45.60 10.72 20.07
CA ALA A 49 -46.24 11.99 19.67
C ALA A 49 -45.24 13.17 19.66
N LEU A 50 -44.37 13.25 20.68
CA LEU A 50 -43.31 14.27 20.75
C LEU A 50 -42.23 14.03 19.67
N CYS A 51 -41.86 12.79 19.38
CA CYS A 51 -40.94 12.48 18.30
C CYS A 51 -41.53 12.87 16.94
N GLU A 52 -42.79 12.56 16.70
CA GLU A 52 -43.50 12.98 15.50
C GLU A 52 -43.50 14.50 15.36
N GLN A 53 -43.86 15.23 16.38
CA GLN A 53 -43.91 16.70 16.36
C GLN A 53 -42.53 17.30 16.06
N LYS A 54 -41.48 16.78 16.69
CA LYS A 54 -40.13 17.39 16.60
C LYS A 54 -39.35 16.99 15.34
N TYR A 55 -39.50 15.74 14.89
CA TYR A 55 -38.58 15.17 13.91
C TYR A 55 -39.24 14.83 12.57
N LEU A 56 -40.53 14.47 12.54
CA LEU A 56 -41.24 14.10 11.30
C LEU A 56 -41.25 15.21 10.23
N PRO A 57 -41.34 16.51 10.60
CA PRO A 57 -41.25 17.56 9.57
C PRO A 57 -39.92 17.63 8.85
N LYS A 58 -38.87 17.00 9.43
CA LYS A 58 -37.49 17.03 8.92
C LYS A 58 -37.02 15.71 8.32
N THR A 59 -37.52 14.57 8.83
CA THR A 59 -37.06 13.25 8.43
C THR A 59 -38.08 12.17 8.79
N SER A 60 -38.23 11.14 7.96
CA SER A 60 -39.01 9.94 8.29
C SER A 60 -38.23 8.89 9.10
N ILE A 61 -36.97 9.17 9.44
CA ILE A 61 -36.09 8.30 10.21
C ILE A 61 -35.72 8.99 11.52
N PHE A 62 -36.12 8.42 12.65
CA PHE A 62 -35.76 8.92 13.98
C PHE A 62 -34.42 8.33 14.41
N ASP A 63 -33.54 9.13 14.96
CA ASP A 63 -32.33 8.65 15.62
C ASP A 63 -32.67 8.09 17.01
N ILE A 64 -32.08 6.96 17.37
CA ILE A 64 -32.34 6.31 18.66
C ILE A 64 -32.01 7.22 19.85
N GLU A 65 -30.96 8.07 19.71
CA GLU A 65 -30.60 9.02 20.76
C GLU A 65 -31.71 10.09 20.96
N ASN A 66 -32.27 10.58 19.85
CA ASN A 66 -33.39 11.52 19.89
C ASN A 66 -34.62 10.92 20.58
N ILE A 67 -34.90 9.65 20.32
CA ILE A 67 -35.99 8.92 21.01
C ILE A 67 -35.68 8.80 22.49
N GLN A 68 -34.46 8.42 22.86
CA GLN A 68 -34.06 8.28 24.26
C GLN A 68 -34.07 9.61 25.02
N ASP A 69 -33.65 10.69 24.39
CA ASP A 69 -33.75 12.04 24.99
C ASP A 69 -35.20 12.46 25.15
N THR A 70 -36.08 12.06 24.23
CA THR A 70 -37.50 12.30 24.32
C THR A 70 -38.15 11.48 25.45
N VAL A 71 -37.70 10.22 25.66
CA VAL A 71 -38.12 9.43 26.83
C VAL A 71 -37.80 10.16 28.14
N VAL A 72 -36.55 10.65 28.29
CA VAL A 72 -36.12 11.41 29.46
C VAL A 72 -37.02 12.66 29.66
N GLN A 73 -37.33 13.39 28.58
CA GLN A 73 -38.19 14.57 28.61
C GLN A 73 -39.61 14.26 29.04
N VAL A 74 -40.21 13.17 28.57
CA VAL A 74 -41.55 12.74 28.93
C VAL A 74 -41.56 12.34 30.39
N LEU A 75 -40.66 11.47 30.84
CA LEU A 75 -40.58 11.02 32.23
C LEU A 75 -40.38 12.22 33.20
N ALA A 76 -39.53 13.19 32.82
CA ALA A 76 -39.34 14.41 33.64
C ALA A 76 -40.59 15.30 33.71
N ARG A 77 -41.30 15.41 32.57
CA ARG A 77 -42.54 16.22 32.49
C ARG A 77 -43.68 15.62 33.30
N GLU A 78 -43.76 14.28 33.31
CA GLU A 78 -44.77 13.56 34.09
C GLU A 78 -44.39 13.42 35.58
N GLY A 79 -43.26 14.00 36.00
CA GLY A 79 -42.82 14.04 37.40
C GLY A 79 -42.10 12.77 37.89
N GLU A 80 -41.78 11.84 36.95
CA GLU A 80 -41.13 10.56 37.24
C GLU A 80 -39.61 10.69 37.43
N LEU A 81 -39.17 11.56 38.35
CA LEU A 81 -37.75 11.90 38.55
C LEU A 81 -36.88 10.68 38.86
N ARG A 82 -37.44 9.69 39.63
CA ARG A 82 -36.69 8.44 39.90
C ARG A 82 -36.50 7.61 38.66
N ALA A 83 -37.50 7.55 37.77
CA ALA A 83 -37.40 6.86 36.49
C ALA A 83 -36.42 7.55 35.56
N VAL A 84 -36.40 8.88 35.53
CA VAL A 84 -35.39 9.69 34.80
C VAL A 84 -33.98 9.31 35.24
N ILE A 85 -33.72 9.24 36.54
CA ILE A 85 -32.40 8.87 37.09
C ILE A 85 -32.05 7.43 36.66
N ALA A 86 -32.94 6.47 36.90
CA ALA A 86 -32.72 5.08 36.55
C ALA A 86 -32.43 4.91 35.04
N TYR A 87 -33.18 5.61 34.18
CA TYR A 87 -32.98 5.57 32.73
C TYR A 87 -31.65 6.17 32.30
N CYS A 88 -31.25 7.29 32.90
CA CYS A 88 -29.96 7.91 32.64
C CYS A 88 -28.79 7.05 33.15
N GLU A 89 -28.93 6.41 34.33
CA GLU A 89 -27.94 5.46 34.84
C GLU A 89 -27.80 4.24 33.92
N TYR A 90 -28.89 3.69 33.43
CA TYR A 90 -28.87 2.58 32.45
C TYR A 90 -28.15 2.97 31.17
N ARG A 91 -28.43 4.15 30.60
CA ARG A 91 -27.72 4.70 29.44
C ARG A 91 -26.24 4.85 29.72
N TYR A 92 -25.89 5.38 30.90
CA TYR A 92 -24.50 5.59 31.30
C TYR A 92 -23.74 4.28 31.50
N GLN A 93 -24.36 3.27 32.10
CA GLN A 93 -23.78 1.93 32.25
C GLN A 93 -23.45 1.30 30.89
N HIS A 94 -24.37 1.37 29.93
CA HIS A 94 -24.11 0.87 28.59
C HIS A 94 -23.04 1.66 27.83
N LYS A 95 -22.87 2.94 28.11
CA LYS A 95 -21.74 3.74 27.61
C LYS A 95 -20.43 3.25 28.23
N LEU A 96 -20.41 3.07 29.54
CA LEU A 96 -19.24 2.52 30.26
C LEU A 96 -18.85 1.14 29.76
N GLU A 97 -19.79 0.24 29.51
CA GLU A 97 -19.50 -1.08 28.97
C GLU A 97 -18.80 -1.02 27.61
N ARG A 98 -19.18 -0.07 26.75
CA ARG A 98 -18.49 0.16 25.47
C ARG A 98 -17.07 0.68 25.70
N GLU A 99 -16.90 1.66 26.55
CA GLU A 99 -15.58 2.21 26.92
C GLU A 99 -14.70 1.12 27.55
N GLN A 100 -15.26 0.27 28.40
CA GLN A 100 -14.56 -0.87 29.00
C GLN A 100 -14.12 -1.91 27.96
N ARG A 101 -14.91 -2.15 26.87
CA ARG A 101 -14.48 -3.03 25.78
C ARG A 101 -13.26 -2.45 25.06
N VAL A 102 -13.28 -1.16 24.71
CA VAL A 102 -12.13 -0.50 24.07
C VAL A 102 -10.91 -0.57 25.00
N LYS A 103 -11.10 -0.26 26.27
CA LYS A 103 -10.04 -0.34 27.30
C LYS A 103 -9.48 -1.77 27.42
N LYS A 104 -10.33 -2.79 27.43
CA LYS A 104 -9.88 -4.18 27.48
C LYS A 104 -9.06 -4.57 26.27
N VAL A 105 -9.49 -4.20 25.06
CA VAL A 105 -8.71 -4.47 23.83
C VAL A 105 -7.35 -3.78 23.87
N TYR A 106 -7.30 -2.53 24.36
CA TYR A 106 -6.07 -1.80 24.57
C TYR A 106 -5.12 -2.54 25.54
N GLU A 107 -5.63 -2.95 26.71
CA GLU A 107 -4.86 -3.68 27.73
C GLU A 107 -4.34 -5.04 27.20
N ASP A 108 -5.17 -5.79 26.46
CA ASP A 108 -4.80 -7.06 25.84
C ASP A 108 -3.67 -6.86 24.81
N LYS A 109 -3.72 -5.81 23.99
CA LYS A 109 -2.65 -5.47 23.04
C LYS A 109 -1.35 -5.07 23.77
N LEU A 110 -1.46 -4.14 24.73
CA LEU A 110 -0.31 -3.67 25.51
C LEU A 110 0.43 -4.79 26.24
N MET A 111 -0.30 -5.77 26.74
CA MET A 111 0.24 -6.91 27.48
C MET A 111 0.54 -8.13 26.59
N ALA A 112 0.40 -7.99 25.27
CA ALA A 112 0.58 -9.06 24.29
C ALA A 112 -0.23 -10.34 24.61
N LYS A 113 -1.43 -10.17 25.14
CA LYS A 113 -2.34 -11.30 25.42
C LYS A 113 -3.12 -11.66 24.17
N HIS A 114 -3.17 -12.96 23.86
CA HIS A 114 -3.93 -13.48 22.72
C HIS A 114 -3.52 -12.82 21.38
N VAL A 115 -2.22 -12.63 21.17
CA VAL A 115 -1.69 -12.00 19.95
C VAL A 115 -2.01 -12.89 18.75
N VAL A 116 -2.79 -12.34 17.83
CA VAL A 116 -2.96 -12.87 16.47
C VAL A 116 -2.50 -11.75 15.56
N ASN A 117 -1.39 -11.95 14.85
CA ASN A 117 -0.88 -10.95 13.92
C ASN A 117 -1.98 -10.52 12.95
N GLN A 118 -2.24 -9.22 12.92
CA GLN A 118 -3.18 -8.61 11.98
C GLN A 118 -2.45 -8.07 10.75
N ASN A 119 -1.18 -7.70 10.92
CA ASN A 119 -0.32 -7.15 9.88
C ASN A 119 1.03 -7.86 9.95
N ALA A 120 1.44 -8.48 8.85
CA ALA A 120 2.70 -9.22 8.75
C ALA A 120 3.97 -8.36 8.94
N ASN A 121 3.85 -7.04 8.84
CA ASN A 121 4.97 -6.10 9.00
C ASN A 121 5.16 -5.61 10.44
N ILE A 122 4.31 -6.01 11.38
CA ILE A 122 4.39 -5.63 12.79
C ILE A 122 4.74 -6.85 13.63
N ASP A 123 5.76 -6.73 14.47
CA ASP A 123 5.98 -7.68 15.55
C ASP A 123 5.21 -7.22 16.80
N GLU A 124 3.99 -7.76 16.97
CA GLU A 124 3.12 -7.42 18.09
C GLU A 124 3.67 -7.90 19.46
N TYR A 125 4.75 -8.71 19.49
CA TYR A 125 5.43 -9.08 20.72
C TYR A 125 6.54 -8.10 21.14
N SER A 126 7.09 -7.34 20.17
CA SER A 126 8.10 -6.33 20.47
C SER A 126 7.55 -5.18 21.32
N GLY A 127 8.41 -4.49 22.06
CA GLY A 127 8.01 -3.34 22.89
C GLY A 127 7.38 -2.22 22.06
N GLY A 128 7.99 -1.89 20.91
CA GLY A 128 7.48 -0.90 19.97
C GLY A 128 6.15 -1.32 19.35
N GLY A 129 6.07 -2.56 18.83
CA GLY A 129 4.85 -3.09 18.23
C GLY A 129 3.66 -3.13 19.20
N ARG A 130 3.88 -3.57 20.46
CA ARG A 130 2.84 -3.54 21.50
C ARG A 130 2.34 -2.13 21.81
N SER A 131 3.26 -1.19 21.95
CA SER A 131 2.94 0.20 22.23
C SER A 131 2.14 0.82 21.07
N GLY A 132 2.60 0.64 19.82
CA GLY A 132 1.93 1.14 18.63
C GLY A 132 0.54 0.52 18.45
N GLU A 133 0.43 -0.80 18.55
CA GLU A 133 -0.86 -1.50 18.41
C GLU A 133 -1.86 -1.17 19.53
N ALA A 134 -1.40 -0.93 20.75
CA ALA A 134 -2.27 -0.44 21.82
C ALA A 134 -2.78 0.98 21.52
N ALA A 135 -1.91 1.90 21.09
CA ALA A 135 -2.30 3.24 20.70
C ALA A 135 -3.33 3.23 19.55
N ASN A 136 -3.11 2.37 18.53
CA ASN A 136 -4.00 2.21 17.38
C ASN A 136 -5.46 1.90 17.76
N VAL A 137 -5.71 1.26 18.92
CA VAL A 137 -7.08 0.97 19.39
C VAL A 137 -7.85 2.25 19.70
N TYR A 138 -7.23 3.17 20.44
CA TYR A 138 -7.85 4.45 20.76
C TYR A 138 -7.89 5.40 19.57
N GLU A 139 -6.85 5.43 18.73
CA GLU A 139 -6.81 6.25 17.51
C GLU A 139 -7.97 5.90 16.58
N LYS A 140 -8.23 4.60 16.35
CA LYS A 140 -9.38 4.12 15.55
C LYS A 140 -10.71 4.54 16.16
N GLN A 141 -10.87 4.38 17.46
CA GLN A 141 -12.13 4.75 18.12
C GLN A 141 -12.35 6.26 18.06
N TYR A 142 -11.30 7.07 18.28
CA TYR A 142 -11.38 8.52 18.18
C TYR A 142 -11.78 8.96 16.75
N ALA A 143 -11.18 8.36 15.74
CA ALA A 143 -11.52 8.68 14.35
C ALA A 143 -13.00 8.39 14.04
N LEU A 144 -13.52 7.24 14.49
CA LEU A 144 -14.91 6.85 14.30
C LEU A 144 -15.88 7.80 15.02
N ASP A 145 -15.51 8.27 16.21
CA ASP A 145 -16.39 9.09 17.06
C ASP A 145 -16.36 10.58 16.72
N HIS A 146 -15.25 11.10 16.16
CA HIS A 146 -14.99 12.54 16.06
C HIS A 146 -14.54 13.07 14.70
N CYS A 147 -13.99 12.21 13.79
CA CYS A 147 -13.33 12.71 12.59
C CYS A 147 -14.14 12.53 11.29
N MET A 148 -15.30 11.88 11.35
CA MET A 148 -16.09 11.58 10.17
C MET A 148 -17.59 11.75 10.42
N SER A 149 -18.37 11.84 9.34
CA SER A 149 -19.82 11.86 9.40
C SER A 149 -20.37 10.55 9.98
N GLU A 150 -21.53 10.64 10.64
CA GLU A 150 -22.24 9.44 11.12
C GLU A 150 -22.53 8.45 10.01
N LYS A 151 -22.78 8.94 8.79
CA LYS A 151 -23.03 8.11 7.61
C LYS A 151 -21.78 7.29 7.23
N ALA A 152 -20.61 7.91 7.19
CA ALA A 152 -19.34 7.23 6.90
C ALA A 152 -19.02 6.19 7.98
N ARG A 153 -19.15 6.54 9.26
CA ARG A 153 -18.98 5.61 10.38
C ARG A 153 -19.91 4.40 10.28
N ARG A 154 -21.19 4.64 10.03
CA ARG A 154 -22.20 3.59 9.91
C ARG A 154 -21.91 2.62 8.79
N ASN A 155 -21.56 3.10 7.61
CA ASN A 155 -21.19 2.27 6.48
C ASN A 155 -19.99 1.37 6.81
N HIS A 156 -19.00 1.92 7.55
CA HIS A 156 -17.84 1.15 8.00
C HIS A 156 -18.21 0.07 9.02
N GLU A 157 -19.04 0.42 10.01
CA GLU A 157 -19.48 -0.52 11.06
C GLU A 157 -20.36 -1.64 10.51
N ASN A 158 -21.24 -1.32 9.54
CA ASN A 158 -22.17 -2.25 8.90
C ASN A 158 -21.51 -3.18 7.86
N ASN A 159 -20.22 -3.02 7.60
CA ASN A 159 -19.52 -3.81 6.58
C ASN A 159 -19.99 -3.52 5.14
N GLU A 160 -20.39 -2.29 4.85
CA GLU A 160 -20.85 -1.83 3.54
C GLU A 160 -19.74 -1.10 2.78
N VAL A 161 -19.12 -0.09 3.42
CA VAL A 161 -17.97 0.67 2.91
C VAL A 161 -16.87 0.66 3.98
N TYR A 162 -15.72 0.12 3.66
CA TYR A 162 -14.57 0.08 4.56
C TYR A 162 -13.69 1.31 4.35
N ILE A 163 -13.38 2.01 5.44
CA ILE A 163 -12.44 3.12 5.48
C ILE A 163 -11.09 2.56 5.92
N HIS A 164 -10.08 2.68 5.06
CA HIS A 164 -8.74 2.18 5.38
C HIS A 164 -8.00 3.09 6.37
N ASP A 165 -7.04 2.51 7.07
CA ASP A 165 -6.08 3.23 7.92
C ASP A 165 -6.74 4.19 8.94
N LEU A 166 -7.77 3.70 9.61
CA LEU A 166 -8.54 4.48 10.60
C LEU A 166 -7.69 4.97 11.78
N ASN A 167 -6.69 4.18 12.17
CA ASN A 167 -5.73 4.56 13.22
C ASN A 167 -4.86 5.77 12.84
N LYS A 168 -4.76 6.10 11.55
CA LYS A 168 -4.00 7.26 11.05
C LYS A 168 -4.91 8.36 10.48
N TYR A 169 -6.23 8.19 10.63
CA TYR A 169 -7.22 9.17 10.15
C TYR A 169 -7.14 10.49 10.91
N ALA A 170 -7.18 10.42 12.26
CA ALA A 170 -7.22 11.58 13.13
C ALA A 170 -6.01 12.50 12.98
N ILE A 171 -4.81 11.92 12.84
CA ILE A 171 -3.56 12.67 12.62
C ILE A 171 -3.39 13.19 11.19
N GLY A 172 -4.32 12.85 10.28
CA GLY A 172 -4.35 13.38 8.92
C GLY A 172 -3.28 12.82 7.99
N PHE A 173 -2.78 11.60 8.23
CA PHE A 173 -1.83 10.96 7.32
C PHE A 173 -2.52 10.56 6.01
N HIS A 174 -1.83 10.84 4.88
CA HIS A 174 -2.19 10.30 3.57
C HIS A 174 -1.62 8.88 3.40
N ASN A 175 -2.00 8.17 2.33
CA ASN A 175 -1.61 6.77 2.12
C ASN A 175 -0.22 6.66 1.46
N CYS A 176 -0.12 6.63 0.14
CA CYS A 176 1.13 6.33 -0.58
C CYS A 176 1.70 7.56 -1.29
N LEU A 177 3.02 7.57 -1.53
CA LEU A 177 3.71 8.63 -2.26
C LEU A 177 4.84 8.10 -3.15
N SER A 178 4.92 8.61 -4.37
CA SER A 178 6.11 8.51 -5.23
C SER A 178 7.03 9.69 -4.97
N ILE A 179 8.21 9.41 -4.44
CA ILE A 179 9.14 10.44 -3.96
C ILE A 179 9.94 11.03 -5.14
N PRO A 180 10.09 12.37 -5.23
CA PRO A 180 10.90 13.02 -6.26
C PRO A 180 12.40 12.95 -5.91
N PHE A 181 13.01 11.76 -6.07
CA PHE A 181 14.40 11.52 -5.69
C PHE A 181 15.40 12.36 -6.48
N ASP A 182 15.12 12.67 -7.75
CA ASP A 182 15.99 13.51 -8.58
C ASP A 182 16.24 14.87 -7.93
N ASP A 183 15.20 15.48 -7.40
CA ASP A 183 15.26 16.77 -6.72
C ASP A 183 15.98 16.66 -5.36
N LEU A 184 15.58 15.73 -4.52
CA LEU A 184 16.11 15.59 -3.17
C LEU A 184 17.59 15.22 -3.16
N LEU A 185 18.03 14.33 -4.05
CA LEU A 185 19.43 13.92 -4.13
C LEU A 185 20.32 14.99 -4.78
N SER A 186 19.78 15.80 -5.71
CA SER A 186 20.55 16.83 -6.41
C SER A 186 20.64 18.16 -5.66
N LYS A 187 19.59 18.50 -4.89
CA LYS A 187 19.51 19.77 -4.14
C LYS A 187 19.87 19.60 -2.65
N GLY A 188 19.79 18.37 -2.13
CA GLY A 188 19.79 18.10 -0.70
C GLY A 188 18.39 18.30 -0.11
N PHE A 189 18.27 18.13 1.20
CA PHE A 189 17.00 18.25 1.89
C PHE A 189 17.17 18.67 3.36
N HIS A 190 16.09 19.20 3.92
CA HIS A 190 16.03 19.67 5.30
C HIS A 190 15.55 18.59 6.24
N THR A 191 16.09 18.56 7.45
CA THR A 191 15.60 17.74 8.55
C THR A 191 15.50 18.58 9.82
N ARG A 192 14.81 18.06 10.83
CA ARG A 192 14.69 18.75 12.11
C ARG A 192 16.05 19.12 12.75
N GLN A 193 17.09 18.32 12.52
CA GLN A 193 18.39 18.48 13.16
C GLN A 193 19.40 19.26 12.30
N GLY A 194 19.09 19.51 11.04
CA GLY A 194 19.94 20.22 10.09
C GLY A 194 19.72 19.78 8.65
N ASP A 195 20.54 20.32 7.76
CA ASP A 195 20.45 20.11 6.34
C ASP A 195 21.31 18.93 5.89
N VAL A 196 20.82 18.18 4.92
CA VAL A 196 21.58 17.15 4.21
C VAL A 196 22.01 17.67 2.86
N ARG A 197 23.32 17.68 2.62
CA ARG A 197 23.91 18.15 1.36
C ARG A 197 23.56 17.24 0.18
N PRO A 198 23.60 17.75 -1.06
CA PRO A 198 23.48 16.95 -2.28
C PRO A 198 24.43 15.75 -2.29
N ALA A 199 23.98 14.62 -2.86
CA ALA A 199 24.81 13.43 -2.97
C ALA A 199 26.04 13.65 -3.88
N GLY A 200 27.20 13.27 -3.39
CA GLY A 200 28.49 13.42 -4.09
C GLY A 200 28.99 12.14 -4.77
N SER A 201 28.43 10.98 -4.47
CA SER A 201 28.84 9.67 -4.96
C SER A 201 27.68 8.69 -5.01
N LEU A 202 27.88 7.53 -5.64
CA LEU A 202 26.91 6.43 -5.63
C LEU A 202 26.58 5.96 -4.20
N ASN A 203 27.60 5.71 -3.40
CA ASN A 203 27.41 5.24 -2.04
C ASN A 203 26.56 6.23 -1.22
N THR A 204 26.87 7.52 -1.29
CA THR A 204 26.07 8.55 -0.63
C THR A 204 24.66 8.60 -1.18
N ALA A 205 24.48 8.49 -2.50
CA ALA A 205 23.14 8.55 -3.11
C ALA A 205 22.25 7.39 -2.64
N PHE A 206 22.73 6.15 -2.67
CA PHE A 206 21.96 4.99 -2.18
C PHE A 206 21.69 5.04 -0.68
N GLN A 207 22.63 5.55 0.11
CA GLN A 207 22.41 5.78 1.55
C GLN A 207 21.30 6.81 1.76
N LEU A 208 21.33 7.93 1.03
CA LEU A 208 20.30 8.97 1.12
C LEU A 208 18.94 8.48 0.61
N VAL A 209 18.88 7.59 -0.39
CA VAL A 209 17.64 6.96 -0.80
C VAL A 209 17.01 6.21 0.38
N ALA A 210 17.78 5.41 1.10
CA ALA A 210 17.26 4.71 2.29
C ALA A 210 16.81 5.68 3.39
N VAL A 211 17.57 6.73 3.65
CA VAL A 211 17.23 7.77 4.65
C VAL A 211 15.95 8.51 4.25
N ILE A 212 15.82 8.92 2.98
CA ILE A 212 14.63 9.61 2.47
C ILE A 212 13.38 8.71 2.59
N PHE A 213 13.49 7.43 2.22
CA PHE A 213 12.41 6.46 2.41
C PHE A 213 11.97 6.37 3.87
N GLN A 214 12.91 6.34 4.80
CA GLN A 214 12.62 6.27 6.23
C GLN A 214 11.96 7.55 6.74
N LEU A 215 12.48 8.73 6.39
CA LEU A 215 11.93 10.01 6.82
C LEU A 215 10.52 10.23 6.26
N GLN A 216 10.31 9.96 4.97
CA GLN A 216 8.98 10.09 4.37
C GLN A 216 7.98 9.10 5.01
N SER A 217 8.42 7.90 5.38
CA SER A 217 7.55 6.90 6.03
C SER A 217 7.10 7.29 7.44
N LEU A 218 7.73 8.29 8.08
CA LEU A 218 7.26 8.87 9.34
C LEU A 218 6.08 9.83 9.12
N ASP A 219 5.99 10.46 7.95
CA ASP A 219 5.03 11.51 7.63
C ASP A 219 3.77 10.97 6.89
N GLN A 220 3.70 9.67 6.65
CA GLN A 220 2.58 9.00 5.96
C GLN A 220 2.38 7.56 6.45
N PHE A 221 1.30 6.93 6.01
CA PHE A 221 1.00 5.54 6.41
C PHE A 221 1.32 4.51 5.34
N GLY A 222 1.04 4.77 4.07
CA GLY A 222 1.17 3.81 2.98
C GLY A 222 2.59 3.61 2.47
N GLY A 223 2.70 3.09 1.27
CA GLY A 223 3.98 2.82 0.61
C GLY A 223 4.66 4.05 0.07
N VAL A 224 5.98 4.00 0.00
CA VAL A 224 6.86 5.00 -0.61
C VAL A 224 7.59 4.40 -1.80
N SER A 225 7.74 5.15 -2.89
CA SER A 225 8.28 4.62 -4.15
C SER A 225 9.30 5.55 -4.81
N ALA A 226 10.32 4.95 -5.43
CA ALA A 226 11.12 5.57 -6.47
C ALA A 226 10.57 5.11 -7.83
N THR A 227 10.25 6.04 -8.72
CA THR A 227 9.54 5.75 -9.98
C THR A 227 10.45 5.33 -11.13
N HIS A 228 11.75 5.66 -11.08
CA HIS A 228 12.74 5.42 -12.14
C HIS A 228 14.18 5.47 -11.58
N LEU A 229 14.47 4.64 -10.58
CA LEU A 229 15.73 4.71 -9.80
C LEU A 229 16.98 4.52 -10.64
N ASP A 230 16.92 3.72 -11.70
CA ASP A 230 18.03 3.51 -12.63
C ASP A 230 18.44 4.80 -13.37
N TRP A 231 17.49 5.66 -13.74
CA TRP A 231 17.75 6.98 -14.30
C TRP A 231 18.27 7.95 -13.24
N THR A 232 17.64 7.97 -12.08
CA THR A 232 18.00 8.83 -10.93
C THR A 232 19.47 8.64 -10.53
N MET A 233 20.01 7.42 -10.63
CA MET A 233 21.38 7.10 -10.20
C MET A 233 22.46 7.43 -11.23
N VAL A 234 22.14 7.68 -12.49
CA VAL A 234 23.12 7.98 -13.55
C VAL A 234 24.10 9.11 -13.19
N PRO A 235 23.66 10.28 -12.71
CA PRO A 235 24.57 11.36 -12.34
C PRO A 235 25.57 10.98 -11.23
N TYR A 236 25.14 10.14 -10.28
CA TYR A 236 25.95 9.71 -9.13
C TYR A 236 26.94 8.63 -9.53
N PHE A 237 26.56 7.76 -10.47
CA PHE A 237 27.49 6.83 -11.10
C PHE A 237 28.64 7.60 -11.77
N ARG A 238 28.32 8.62 -12.57
CA ARG A 238 29.31 9.46 -13.25
C ARG A 238 30.22 10.19 -12.27
N LYS A 239 29.67 10.68 -11.14
CA LYS A 239 30.47 11.32 -10.08
C LYS A 239 31.47 10.32 -9.45
N SER A 240 31.06 9.13 -9.12
CA SER A 240 31.92 8.08 -8.57
C SER A 240 32.95 7.60 -9.60
N PHE A 241 32.52 7.39 -10.84
CA PHE A 241 33.41 6.98 -11.93
C PHE A 241 34.53 8.05 -12.19
N MET A 242 34.16 9.33 -12.24
CA MET A 242 35.12 10.43 -12.38
C MET A 242 36.09 10.47 -11.19
N LYS A 243 35.59 10.30 -9.97
CA LYS A 243 36.44 10.25 -8.75
C LYS A 243 37.47 9.14 -8.87
N HIS A 244 37.07 7.92 -9.14
CA HIS A 244 37.97 6.77 -9.27
C HIS A 244 38.92 6.88 -10.44
N TYR A 245 38.48 7.51 -11.52
CA TYR A 245 39.36 7.79 -12.66
C TYR A 245 40.49 8.79 -12.32
N ILE A 246 40.17 9.86 -11.63
CA ILE A 246 41.14 10.85 -11.17
C ILE A 246 42.11 10.22 -10.14
N GLU A 247 41.59 9.38 -9.22
CA GLU A 247 42.43 8.65 -8.28
C GLU A 247 43.40 7.68 -8.96
N ALA A 248 42.96 6.96 -10.01
CA ALA A 248 43.83 6.10 -10.81
C ALA A 248 44.92 6.87 -11.54
N TRP A 249 44.56 8.07 -12.11
CA TRP A 249 45.52 8.95 -12.74
C TRP A 249 46.55 9.50 -11.73
N MET A 250 46.10 9.94 -10.55
CA MET A 250 46.98 10.44 -9.49
C MET A 250 48.02 9.40 -9.03
N LYS A 251 47.55 8.15 -8.81
CA LYS A 251 48.44 7.02 -8.46
C LYS A 251 49.54 6.81 -9.51
N ASP A 252 49.21 6.93 -10.79
CA ASP A 252 50.17 6.75 -11.89
C ASP A 252 51.19 7.89 -12.02
N GLN A 253 50.79 9.10 -11.61
CA GLN A 253 51.70 10.29 -11.65
C GLN A 253 52.67 10.32 -10.46
N GLN A 254 52.65 9.37 -9.54
CA GLN A 254 53.42 9.38 -8.29
C GLN A 254 53.23 10.63 -7.41
N GLU A 255 52.13 11.36 -7.63
CA GLU A 255 51.75 12.50 -6.77
C GLU A 255 51.14 12.04 -5.43
N TYR A 256 51.37 10.75 -5.05
CA TYR A 256 50.65 10.13 -3.98
C TYR A 256 51.51 9.08 -3.27
N GLU A 257 52.06 9.44 -2.08
CA GLU A 257 52.55 8.46 -1.13
C GLU A 257 51.55 8.30 0.05
N SER A 258 51.37 7.11 0.54
CA SER A 258 50.43 6.84 1.64
C SER A 258 50.77 7.57 2.95
N SER A 259 52.06 7.84 3.18
CA SER A 259 52.55 8.65 4.30
C SER A 259 52.07 10.10 4.23
N ASP A 260 52.02 10.68 3.05
CA ASP A 260 51.57 12.07 2.85
C ASP A 260 50.06 12.21 3.11
N CYS A 261 49.26 11.17 2.80
CA CYS A 261 47.85 11.17 3.04
C CYS A 261 47.51 11.17 4.54
N LEU A 262 48.20 10.37 5.34
CA LEU A 262 48.01 10.37 6.78
C LEU A 262 48.40 11.71 7.40
N ALA A 263 49.55 12.27 6.99
CA ALA A 263 49.96 13.56 7.47
C ALA A 263 48.98 14.69 7.10
N LEU A 264 48.44 14.67 5.88
CA LEU A 264 47.43 15.64 5.45
C LEU A 264 46.04 15.41 6.11
N TYR A 265 45.70 14.16 6.42
CA TYR A 265 44.47 13.85 7.09
C TYR A 265 44.45 14.37 8.54
N ASP A 266 45.54 14.29 9.22
CA ASP A 266 45.73 14.78 10.60
C ASP A 266 45.86 16.31 10.69
N GLN A 267 46.23 16.97 9.59
CA GLN A 267 46.28 18.42 9.53
C GLN A 267 44.93 19.03 9.23
N THR A 268 44.62 20.14 9.87
CA THR A 268 43.36 20.87 9.65
C THR A 268 43.63 22.29 9.11
N TYR A 269 42.64 22.79 8.37
CA TYR A 269 42.60 24.21 7.98
C TYR A 269 41.17 24.72 8.19
N THR A 270 41.05 26.04 8.36
CA THR A 270 39.75 26.71 8.45
C THR A 270 39.47 27.40 7.10
N ASP A 271 38.32 27.07 6.50
CA ASP A 271 37.91 27.67 5.21
C ASP A 271 37.35 29.09 5.39
N ALA A 272 36.97 29.74 4.28
CA ALA A 272 36.44 31.09 4.26
C ALA A 272 35.10 31.27 5.01
N LEU A 273 34.40 30.17 5.29
CA LEU A 273 33.16 30.14 6.06
C LEU A 273 33.43 29.91 7.56
N GLY A 274 34.68 29.81 7.99
CA GLY A 274 35.04 29.50 9.37
C GLY A 274 34.92 28.02 9.76
N VAL A 275 34.76 27.13 8.79
CA VAL A 275 34.63 25.69 9.03
C VAL A 275 36.00 25.03 9.02
N THR A 276 36.31 24.29 10.07
CA THR A 276 37.55 23.52 10.16
C THR A 276 37.40 22.19 9.42
N ARG A 277 38.30 21.92 8.50
CA ARG A 277 38.34 20.74 7.64
C ARG A 277 39.74 20.11 7.64
N SER A 278 39.82 18.84 7.23
CA SER A 278 41.10 18.16 7.00
C SER A 278 41.82 18.76 5.81
N ALA A 279 43.13 18.94 5.93
CA ALA A 279 43.99 19.41 4.80
C ALA A 279 43.95 18.43 3.61
N TYR A 280 43.62 17.16 3.85
CA TYR A 280 43.38 16.14 2.81
C TYR A 280 42.28 16.55 1.84
N GLU A 281 41.16 17.15 2.32
CA GLU A 281 40.08 17.63 1.45
C GLU A 281 40.56 18.71 0.47
N LYS A 282 41.29 19.68 1.00
CA LYS A 282 41.87 20.78 0.16
C LYS A 282 42.85 20.24 -0.86
N TRP A 283 43.67 19.27 -0.47
CA TRP A 283 44.63 18.64 -1.37
C TRP A 283 43.92 17.85 -2.47
N THR A 284 42.86 17.07 -2.15
CA THR A 284 42.09 16.33 -3.16
C THR A 284 41.39 17.25 -4.16
N ASP A 285 40.88 18.39 -3.73
CA ASP A 285 40.28 19.38 -4.62
C ASP A 285 41.30 20.03 -5.53
N GLY A 286 42.45 20.42 -5.00
CA GLY A 286 43.56 20.93 -5.79
C GLY A 286 44.14 19.91 -6.80
N ALA A 287 44.13 18.63 -6.44
CA ALA A 287 44.53 17.56 -7.37
C ALA A 287 43.54 17.36 -8.51
N LYS A 288 42.22 17.50 -8.27
CA LYS A 288 41.19 17.51 -9.32
C LYS A 288 41.40 18.71 -10.29
N GLU A 289 41.65 19.90 -9.78
CA GLU A 289 41.94 21.09 -10.62
C GLU A 289 43.12 20.84 -11.54
N LYS A 290 44.27 20.41 -10.99
CA LYS A 290 45.48 20.06 -11.76
C LYS A 290 45.21 18.96 -12.81
N PHE A 291 44.37 17.96 -12.47
CA PHE A 291 44.00 16.94 -13.41
C PHE A 291 43.29 17.51 -14.64
N PHE A 292 42.26 18.34 -14.43
CA PHE A 292 41.51 18.96 -15.53
C PHE A 292 42.41 19.90 -16.38
N GLU A 293 43.30 20.69 -15.74
CA GLU A 293 44.27 21.53 -16.44
C GLU A 293 45.22 20.71 -17.31
N LYS A 294 45.81 19.63 -16.76
CA LYS A 294 46.79 18.80 -17.47
C LYS A 294 46.18 17.94 -18.58
N THR A 295 44.96 17.49 -18.42
CA THR A 295 44.32 16.54 -19.36
C THR A 295 43.43 17.21 -20.39
N GLY A 296 42.93 18.41 -20.14
CA GLY A 296 41.93 19.09 -20.96
C GLY A 296 40.54 18.40 -20.95
N LEU A 297 40.36 17.41 -20.09
CA LEU A 297 39.06 16.76 -19.90
C LEU A 297 38.13 17.67 -19.11
N THR A 298 36.82 17.43 -19.27
CA THR A 298 35.75 18.11 -18.52
C THR A 298 34.90 17.09 -17.78
N LYS A 299 34.07 17.55 -16.86
CA LYS A 299 33.13 16.64 -16.12
C LYS A 299 32.21 15.88 -17.08
N ASP A 300 31.87 16.46 -18.23
CA ASP A 300 30.98 15.83 -19.22
C ASP A 300 31.64 14.68 -20.00
N ASP A 301 32.98 14.58 -19.95
CA ASP A 301 33.69 13.47 -20.61
C ASP A 301 33.57 12.14 -19.83
N PHE A 302 33.16 12.17 -18.56
CA PHE A 302 33.04 10.99 -17.69
C PHE A 302 31.69 10.22 -17.83
N LYS A 303 31.24 10.09 -19.06
CA LYS A 303 30.15 9.17 -19.44
C LYS A 303 30.79 7.89 -19.98
N LEU A 304 30.24 6.72 -19.64
CA LEU A 304 30.75 5.43 -20.14
C LEU A 304 30.73 5.38 -21.68
N ALA A 305 29.77 6.06 -22.31
CA ALA A 305 29.72 6.20 -23.77
C ALA A 305 30.95 6.93 -24.36
N ASN A 306 31.67 7.76 -23.59
CA ASN A 306 32.83 8.50 -24.01
C ASN A 306 34.15 7.72 -23.86
N LYS A 307 34.10 6.40 -23.69
CA LYS A 307 35.25 5.51 -23.48
C LYS A 307 36.45 5.81 -24.43
N GLY A 308 36.18 6.18 -25.69
CA GLY A 308 37.20 6.47 -26.67
C GLY A 308 38.03 7.77 -26.39
N LYS A 309 37.54 8.69 -25.56
CA LYS A 309 38.24 9.90 -25.15
C LYS A 309 39.10 9.69 -23.89
N LEU A 310 38.85 8.63 -23.13
CA LEU A 310 39.48 8.36 -21.84
C LEU A 310 40.67 7.40 -22.01
N ASN A 311 41.68 7.53 -21.15
CA ASN A 311 42.79 6.59 -21.10
C ASN A 311 42.26 5.22 -20.67
N LYS A 312 42.51 4.18 -21.48
CA LYS A 312 41.99 2.81 -21.31
C LYS A 312 42.36 2.21 -19.95
N ARG A 313 43.58 2.46 -19.45
CA ARG A 313 44.02 1.90 -18.16
C ARG A 313 43.25 2.49 -17.00
N TYR A 314 43.16 3.81 -16.94
CA TYR A 314 42.40 4.50 -15.88
C TYR A 314 40.91 4.24 -15.99
N TYR A 315 40.37 4.17 -17.21
CA TYR A 315 38.99 3.81 -17.46
C TYR A 315 38.62 2.43 -16.85
N ASN A 316 39.44 1.40 -17.14
CA ASN A 316 39.16 0.05 -16.66
C ASN A 316 39.29 -0.04 -15.13
N SER A 317 40.29 0.60 -14.51
CA SER A 317 40.43 0.66 -13.06
C SER A 317 39.22 1.37 -12.42
N ALA A 318 38.89 2.56 -12.90
CA ALA A 318 37.77 3.34 -12.40
C ALA A 318 36.43 2.62 -12.54
N LEU A 319 36.20 1.95 -13.66
CA LEU A 319 34.96 1.17 -13.85
C LEU A 319 34.87 0.02 -12.88
N ALA A 320 35.96 -0.72 -12.63
CA ALA A 320 35.97 -1.81 -11.66
C ALA A 320 35.67 -1.30 -10.25
N ASP A 321 36.32 -0.23 -9.81
CA ASP A 321 36.13 0.38 -8.50
C ASP A 321 34.71 0.95 -8.35
N THR A 322 34.14 1.55 -9.41
CA THR A 322 32.78 2.08 -9.40
C THR A 322 31.73 0.96 -9.34
N ILE A 323 31.95 -0.14 -10.06
CA ILE A 323 31.05 -1.32 -9.98
C ILE A 323 31.09 -1.91 -8.56
N GLN A 324 32.27 -2.00 -7.94
CA GLN A 324 32.38 -2.48 -6.56
C GLN A 324 31.65 -1.54 -5.58
N GLU A 325 31.83 -0.22 -5.71
CA GLU A 325 31.10 0.78 -4.93
C GLU A 325 29.57 0.62 -5.11
N LEU A 326 29.12 0.44 -6.36
CA LEU A 326 27.71 0.24 -6.68
C LEU A 326 27.13 -0.98 -6.00
N HIS A 327 27.81 -2.14 -6.07
CA HIS A 327 27.35 -3.37 -5.41
C HIS A 327 27.23 -3.20 -3.91
N GLN A 328 28.24 -2.63 -3.24
CA GLN A 328 28.21 -2.37 -1.81
C GLN A 328 27.11 -1.37 -1.40
N ALA A 329 26.89 -0.33 -2.21
CA ALA A 329 25.84 0.65 -1.95
C ALA A 329 24.44 0.04 -2.05
N VAL A 330 24.20 -0.80 -3.05
CA VAL A 330 22.93 -1.52 -3.23
C VAL A 330 22.70 -2.51 -2.08
N GLU A 331 23.69 -3.30 -1.70
CA GLU A 331 23.63 -4.21 -0.57
C GLU A 331 23.29 -3.48 0.73
N ALA A 332 23.98 -2.36 1.01
CA ALA A 332 23.73 -1.54 2.19
C ALA A 332 22.29 -0.98 2.21
N MET A 333 21.76 -0.56 1.06
CA MET A 333 20.36 -0.12 0.93
C MET A 333 19.38 -1.26 1.26
N TYR A 334 19.60 -2.47 0.72
CA TYR A 334 18.74 -3.64 1.02
C TYR A 334 18.77 -3.98 2.52
N HIS A 335 19.96 -4.01 3.14
CA HIS A 335 20.07 -4.25 4.58
C HIS A 335 19.34 -3.18 5.41
N ASN A 336 19.50 -1.93 5.07
CA ASN A 336 18.91 -0.80 5.78
C ASN A 336 17.37 -0.86 5.74
N LEU A 337 16.79 -1.07 4.56
CA LEU A 337 15.32 -1.09 4.38
C LEU A 337 14.65 -2.35 4.97
N ASN A 338 15.42 -3.38 5.30
CA ASN A 338 14.91 -4.59 5.97
C ASN A 338 15.21 -4.67 7.47
N THR A 339 15.86 -3.64 8.05
CA THR A 339 16.28 -3.65 9.46
C THR A 339 15.70 -2.49 10.26
N LEU A 340 15.61 -1.28 9.68
CA LEU A 340 15.23 -0.09 10.42
C LEU A 340 13.72 0.19 10.29
N GLN A 341 13.03 0.04 11.42
CA GLN A 341 11.60 0.32 11.55
C GLN A 341 11.37 1.83 11.71
N SER A 342 10.76 2.47 10.71
CA SER A 342 10.43 3.89 10.73
C SER A 342 8.97 4.18 10.38
N ARG A 343 8.33 3.35 9.56
CA ARG A 343 6.94 3.54 9.14
C ARG A 343 6.02 3.52 10.36
N SER A 344 5.35 4.64 10.61
CA SER A 344 4.49 4.83 11.80
C SER A 344 5.20 4.53 13.14
N GLY A 345 6.53 4.40 13.14
CA GLY A 345 7.36 4.15 14.32
C GLY A 345 7.50 2.68 14.74
N ASP A 346 6.82 1.74 14.10
CA ASP A 346 6.78 0.33 14.50
C ASP A 346 6.89 -0.68 13.35
N GLN A 347 6.98 -0.21 12.09
CA GLN A 347 7.03 -1.05 10.89
C GLN A 347 8.22 -0.71 10.01
N LEU A 348 8.65 -1.67 9.19
CA LEU A 348 9.58 -1.40 8.10
C LEU A 348 8.92 -0.47 7.08
N PRO A 349 9.69 0.47 6.46
CA PRO A 349 9.18 1.30 5.38
C PRO A 349 8.69 0.42 4.22
N PHE A 350 7.44 0.58 3.82
CA PHE A 350 6.90 -0.17 2.68
C PHE A 350 7.40 0.46 1.38
N THR A 351 8.62 0.10 1.01
CA THR A 351 9.35 0.70 -0.09
C THR A 351 9.21 -0.07 -1.38
N SER A 352 9.20 0.64 -2.50
CA SER A 352 9.30 0.06 -3.84
C SER A 352 10.25 0.86 -4.72
N VAL A 353 10.95 0.19 -5.62
CA VAL A 353 11.85 0.81 -6.59
C VAL A 353 11.50 0.30 -8.00
N ASN A 354 11.24 1.23 -8.90
CA ASN A 354 10.98 0.97 -10.30
C ASN A 354 12.28 1.21 -11.10
N TYR A 355 12.60 0.31 -12.03
CA TYR A 355 13.80 0.32 -12.85
C TYR A 355 13.64 -0.55 -14.10
N GLY A 356 14.63 -0.51 -15.01
CA GLY A 356 14.69 -1.38 -16.18
C GLY A 356 14.59 -0.67 -17.53
N THR A 357 14.30 0.62 -17.53
CA THR A 357 14.08 1.41 -18.76
C THR A 357 15.28 2.27 -19.15
N CYS A 358 16.23 2.54 -18.26
CA CYS A 358 17.40 3.33 -18.59
C CYS A 358 18.29 2.59 -19.58
N THR A 359 18.50 3.20 -20.76
CA THR A 359 19.34 2.64 -21.83
C THR A 359 20.78 3.18 -21.82
N GLU A 360 21.08 4.15 -20.94
CA GLU A 360 22.46 4.58 -20.71
C GLU A 360 23.21 3.47 -19.95
N GLU A 361 24.48 3.24 -20.28
CA GLU A 361 25.25 2.13 -19.73
C GLU A 361 25.36 2.19 -18.20
N GLU A 362 25.47 3.39 -17.64
CA GLU A 362 25.47 3.65 -16.20
C GLU A 362 24.16 3.16 -15.54
N GLY A 363 23.01 3.52 -16.09
CA GLY A 363 21.70 3.10 -15.59
C GLY A 363 21.42 1.61 -15.78
N ARG A 364 21.95 1.02 -16.87
CA ARG A 364 21.93 -0.44 -17.09
C ARG A 364 22.71 -1.17 -16.00
N LEU A 365 23.89 -0.65 -15.61
CA LEU A 365 24.68 -1.20 -14.50
C LEU A 365 23.95 -1.08 -13.16
N VAL A 366 23.24 0.04 -12.92
CA VAL A 366 22.38 0.22 -11.72
C VAL A 366 21.28 -0.84 -11.71
N THR A 367 20.52 -1.01 -12.79
CA THR A 367 19.49 -2.04 -12.90
C THR A 367 20.07 -3.44 -12.64
N ARG A 368 21.22 -3.75 -13.23
CA ARG A 368 21.92 -5.02 -13.01
C ARG A 368 22.30 -5.23 -11.55
N ALA A 369 22.83 -4.20 -10.89
CA ALA A 369 23.21 -4.29 -9.47
C ALA A 369 22.00 -4.49 -8.56
N LEU A 370 20.87 -3.83 -8.81
CA LEU A 370 19.61 -4.03 -8.08
C LEU A 370 19.10 -5.48 -8.23
N LEU A 371 19.15 -6.03 -9.44
CA LEU A 371 18.73 -7.42 -9.71
C LEU A 371 19.67 -8.43 -9.06
N LEU A 372 20.98 -8.21 -9.14
CA LEU A 372 21.97 -9.09 -8.51
C LEU A 372 21.89 -9.04 -6.98
N GLY A 373 21.75 -7.85 -6.38
CA GLY A 373 21.56 -7.71 -4.93
C GLY A 373 20.30 -8.41 -4.44
N SER A 374 19.21 -8.40 -5.23
CA SER A 374 18.03 -9.21 -4.93
C SER A 374 18.30 -10.71 -5.00
N LEU A 375 19.05 -11.18 -6.02
CA LEU A 375 19.42 -12.57 -6.19
C LEU A 375 20.36 -13.09 -5.11
N GLU A 376 21.36 -12.31 -4.73
CA GLU A 376 22.30 -12.63 -3.66
C GLU A 376 21.58 -12.75 -2.31
N GLY A 377 20.56 -11.91 -2.11
CA GLY A 377 19.79 -11.89 -0.87
C GLY A 377 20.55 -11.24 0.28
N ILE A 378 19.93 -11.22 1.48
CA ILE A 378 20.47 -10.57 2.67
C ILE A 378 20.77 -11.56 3.80
N GLY A 379 21.76 -11.19 4.62
CA GLY A 379 22.14 -11.97 5.81
C GLY A 379 22.86 -13.28 5.49
N PHE A 380 23.17 -14.04 6.53
CA PHE A 380 23.98 -15.27 6.43
C PHE A 380 23.36 -16.39 5.59
N HIS A 381 22.03 -16.41 5.48
CA HIS A 381 21.28 -17.43 4.72
C HIS A 381 20.83 -16.94 3.37
N HIS A 382 21.32 -15.78 2.89
CA HIS A 382 20.94 -15.22 1.61
C HIS A 382 19.41 -15.14 1.42
N ASN A 383 18.70 -14.68 2.44
CA ASN A 383 17.24 -14.59 2.43
C ASN A 383 16.77 -13.55 1.42
N THR A 384 15.61 -13.79 0.82
CA THR A 384 14.96 -12.80 -0.03
C THR A 384 14.68 -11.52 0.74
N PRO A 385 15.16 -10.35 0.31
CA PRO A 385 14.79 -9.08 0.94
C PRO A 385 13.31 -8.81 0.72
N ILE A 386 12.62 -8.40 1.79
CA ILE A 386 11.21 -8.04 1.69
C ILE A 386 11.05 -6.67 1.05
N PHE A 387 11.95 -5.74 1.37
CA PHE A 387 12.00 -4.38 0.85
C PHE A 387 13.38 -4.05 0.26
N PRO A 388 13.42 -3.16 -0.75
CA PRO A 388 12.28 -2.63 -1.49
C PRO A 388 11.63 -3.69 -2.40
N CYS A 389 10.32 -3.54 -2.64
CA CYS A 389 9.65 -4.28 -3.72
C CYS A 389 10.29 -3.88 -5.05
N GLY A 390 10.99 -4.80 -5.71
CA GLY A 390 11.58 -4.57 -7.04
C GLY A 390 10.49 -4.57 -8.11
N ILE A 391 10.48 -3.58 -8.98
CA ILE A 391 9.52 -3.43 -10.08
C ILE A 391 10.27 -3.19 -11.37
N PHE A 392 10.25 -4.17 -12.26
CA PHE A 392 10.86 -4.06 -13.58
C PHE A 392 9.86 -3.41 -14.54
N GLN A 393 10.20 -2.25 -15.07
CA GLN A 393 9.40 -1.52 -16.04
C GLN A 393 9.57 -2.13 -17.43
N TYR A 394 8.55 -2.88 -17.86
CA TYR A 394 8.48 -3.46 -19.21
C TYR A 394 8.08 -2.36 -20.21
N MET A 395 8.90 -2.18 -21.26
CA MET A 395 8.69 -1.13 -22.26
C MET A 395 9.04 -1.62 -23.65
N LYS A 396 8.10 -1.49 -24.60
CA LYS A 396 8.28 -1.89 -25.99
C LYS A 396 9.41 -1.11 -26.66
N GLY A 397 10.30 -1.82 -27.34
CA GLY A 397 11.48 -1.26 -27.99
C GLY A 397 12.66 -1.01 -27.04
N VAL A 398 12.51 -1.26 -25.73
CA VAL A 398 13.58 -1.09 -24.74
C VAL A 398 14.04 -2.44 -24.17
N ASN A 399 13.10 -3.27 -23.71
CA ASN A 399 13.42 -4.56 -23.09
C ASN A 399 12.45 -5.68 -23.43
N ASP A 400 11.52 -5.47 -24.35
CA ASP A 400 10.43 -6.39 -24.70
C ASP A 400 10.92 -7.67 -25.41
N LYS A 401 11.90 -7.58 -26.31
CA LYS A 401 12.31 -8.69 -27.19
C LYS A 401 13.80 -8.72 -27.48
N PRO A 402 14.34 -9.84 -27.98
CA PRO A 402 15.73 -9.95 -28.42
C PRO A 402 16.13 -8.82 -29.37
N GLY A 403 17.32 -8.25 -29.16
CA GLY A 403 17.85 -7.14 -29.94
C GLY A 403 17.48 -5.74 -29.43
N THR A 404 16.61 -5.62 -28.46
CA THR A 404 16.36 -4.35 -27.78
C THR A 404 17.44 -4.06 -26.71
N PRO A 405 17.70 -2.77 -26.37
CA PRO A 405 18.86 -2.39 -25.56
C PRO A 405 18.97 -3.08 -24.20
N ASN A 406 17.86 -3.31 -23.51
CA ASN A 406 17.81 -3.87 -22.14
C ASN A 406 17.21 -5.28 -22.09
N TYR A 407 17.17 -6.02 -23.18
CA TYR A 407 16.66 -7.38 -23.19
C TYR A 407 17.43 -8.32 -22.25
N ASP A 408 18.74 -8.21 -22.17
CA ASP A 408 19.57 -8.96 -21.24
C ASP A 408 19.20 -8.70 -19.76
N LEU A 409 18.78 -7.47 -19.44
CA LEU A 409 18.29 -7.11 -18.11
C LEU A 409 16.91 -7.74 -17.83
N LYS A 410 16.03 -7.84 -18.83
CA LYS A 410 14.77 -8.59 -18.71
C LYS A 410 15.05 -10.07 -18.40
N GLN A 411 16.01 -10.69 -19.08
CA GLN A 411 16.43 -12.07 -18.80
C GLN A 411 16.93 -12.23 -17.35
N LEU A 412 17.73 -11.31 -16.87
CA LEU A 412 18.20 -11.30 -15.49
C LEU A 412 17.03 -11.07 -14.48
N ALA A 413 16.10 -10.18 -14.81
CA ALA A 413 14.91 -9.93 -14.02
C ALA A 413 14.05 -11.19 -13.86
N MET A 414 13.83 -11.92 -14.94
CA MET A 414 13.08 -13.20 -14.92
C MET A 414 13.76 -14.26 -14.07
N ARG A 415 15.09 -14.35 -14.13
CA ARG A 415 15.87 -15.22 -13.26
C ARG A 415 15.70 -14.83 -11.78
N SER A 416 15.75 -13.53 -11.47
CA SER A 416 15.50 -13.03 -10.12
C SER A 416 14.09 -13.36 -9.65
N THR A 417 13.07 -13.08 -10.46
CA THR A 417 11.65 -13.39 -10.13
C THR A 417 11.45 -14.88 -9.82
N SER A 418 12.04 -15.76 -10.60
CA SER A 418 11.88 -17.22 -10.41
C SER A 418 12.47 -17.76 -9.11
N GLN A 419 13.43 -17.03 -8.52
CA GLN A 419 14.15 -17.42 -7.30
C GLN A 419 13.79 -16.59 -6.07
N ARG A 420 13.37 -15.34 -6.25
CA ARG A 420 13.20 -14.35 -5.18
C ARG A 420 11.82 -13.69 -5.14
N LEU A 421 10.88 -14.05 -6.01
CA LEU A 421 9.56 -13.44 -6.21
C LEU A 421 9.60 -11.97 -6.67
N TYR A 422 10.76 -11.36 -6.73
CA TYR A 422 11.00 -10.01 -7.26
C TYR A 422 12.00 -10.04 -8.42
N PRO A 423 11.87 -9.10 -9.39
CA PRO A 423 10.89 -8.03 -9.48
C PRO A 423 9.50 -8.48 -9.96
N ASN A 424 8.49 -7.63 -9.72
CA ASN A 424 7.25 -7.63 -10.46
C ASN A 424 7.43 -6.83 -11.76
N TYR A 425 6.44 -6.84 -12.66
CA TYR A 425 6.52 -6.21 -13.97
C TYR A 425 5.46 -5.13 -14.14
N ALA A 426 5.89 -3.91 -14.43
CA ALA A 426 5.02 -2.77 -14.72
C ALA A 426 5.03 -2.46 -16.22
N ASN A 427 3.87 -2.46 -16.86
CA ASN A 427 3.73 -2.20 -18.30
C ASN A 427 3.71 -0.69 -18.57
N VAL A 428 4.84 -0.13 -19.02
CA VAL A 428 4.94 1.31 -19.31
C VAL A 428 3.99 1.71 -20.43
N ASP A 429 3.81 0.83 -21.42
CA ASP A 429 2.96 1.04 -22.59
C ASP A 429 1.49 0.63 -22.36
N TRP A 430 1.09 0.38 -21.11
CA TRP A 430 -0.31 0.10 -20.78
C TRP A 430 -1.23 1.22 -21.26
N SER A 431 -2.39 0.85 -21.83
CA SER A 431 -3.34 1.80 -22.44
C SER A 431 -3.82 2.89 -21.48
N GLY A 432 -3.93 2.58 -20.17
CA GLY A 432 -4.28 3.56 -19.13
C GLY A 432 -3.18 4.59 -18.82
N ASN A 433 -1.95 4.38 -19.31
CA ASN A 433 -0.82 5.32 -19.24
C ASN A 433 -0.64 6.12 -20.55
N ALA A 434 -1.57 6.06 -21.47
CA ALA A 434 -1.48 6.76 -22.75
C ALA A 434 -1.16 8.25 -22.57
N GLY A 435 -0.34 8.78 -23.47
CA GLY A 435 0.11 10.18 -23.43
C GLY A 435 1.31 10.45 -22.51
N TYR A 436 1.97 9.42 -22.00
CA TYR A 436 3.27 9.59 -21.32
C TYR A 436 4.36 10.02 -22.33
N ASP A 437 5.37 10.72 -21.85
CA ASP A 437 6.51 11.14 -22.67
C ASP A 437 7.61 10.06 -22.61
N ARG A 438 7.94 9.46 -23.79
CA ARG A 438 9.02 8.47 -23.90
C ARG A 438 10.42 9.01 -23.57
N ASN A 439 10.60 10.33 -23.51
CA ASN A 439 11.87 10.97 -23.15
C ASN A 439 11.92 11.45 -21.70
N ASP A 440 10.81 11.29 -20.95
CA ASP A 440 10.74 11.69 -19.55
C ASP A 440 10.36 10.49 -18.67
N PRO A 441 11.32 9.83 -18.00
CA PRO A 441 11.06 8.65 -17.18
C PRO A 441 10.12 8.94 -15.99
N ARG A 442 9.95 10.19 -15.58
CA ARG A 442 9.02 10.61 -14.52
C ARG A 442 7.55 10.40 -14.91
N THR A 443 7.28 10.19 -16.21
CA THR A 443 5.93 9.94 -16.76
C THR A 443 5.64 8.45 -17.00
N TYR A 444 6.64 7.58 -16.85
CA TYR A 444 6.48 6.16 -17.07
C TYR A 444 5.54 5.52 -16.04
N PHE A 445 4.78 4.53 -16.48
CA PHE A 445 3.95 3.78 -15.55
C PHE A 445 4.82 3.13 -14.47
N SER A 446 4.50 3.45 -13.24
CA SER A 446 5.17 2.96 -12.04
C SER A 446 4.16 2.70 -10.95
N THR A 447 4.47 1.79 -10.04
CA THR A 447 3.59 1.46 -8.92
C THR A 447 4.27 1.80 -7.58
N MET A 448 3.40 2.06 -6.59
CA MET A 448 3.79 2.32 -5.20
C MET A 448 3.33 1.17 -4.32
N GLY A 449 4.22 0.70 -3.45
CA GLY A 449 3.90 -0.41 -2.55
C GLY A 449 3.48 -1.67 -3.33
N CYS A 450 2.31 -2.23 -3.02
CA CYS A 450 1.86 -3.49 -3.62
C CYS A 450 1.21 -3.33 -4.99
N ARG A 451 0.51 -2.22 -5.30
CA ARG A 451 -0.16 -2.03 -6.61
C ARG A 451 -0.68 -0.60 -6.88
N THR A 452 -0.58 0.32 -5.94
CA THR A 452 -1.08 1.69 -6.12
C THR A 452 -0.38 2.38 -7.29
N ALA A 453 -1.13 3.08 -8.12
CA ALA A 453 -0.60 3.80 -9.27
C ALA A 453 -1.20 5.21 -9.36
N ASN A 454 -0.42 6.14 -9.90
CA ASN A 454 -0.87 7.50 -10.22
C ASN A 454 -1.40 7.55 -11.65
N GLY A 455 -2.71 7.74 -11.80
CA GLY A 455 -3.33 8.01 -13.09
C GLY A 455 -3.05 9.44 -13.59
N TYR A 456 -3.69 9.83 -14.71
CA TYR A 456 -3.60 11.17 -15.26
C TYR A 456 -4.14 12.22 -14.27
N ASP A 457 -3.35 13.24 -13.97
CA ASP A 457 -3.76 14.38 -13.13
C ASP A 457 -4.42 15.47 -13.95
N ILE A 458 -5.66 15.82 -13.58
CA ILE A 458 -6.42 16.90 -14.23
C ILE A 458 -6.05 18.30 -13.75
N ASN A 459 -5.25 18.40 -12.69
CA ASN A 459 -4.88 19.66 -12.05
C ASN A 459 -3.54 20.25 -12.55
N GLY A 460 -3.03 19.74 -13.68
CA GLY A 460 -1.92 20.34 -14.41
C GLY A 460 -0.63 19.54 -14.46
N LEU A 461 -0.48 18.43 -13.68
CA LEU A 461 0.71 17.59 -13.72
C LEU A 461 0.63 16.45 -14.75
N GLY A 462 -0.55 16.21 -15.36
CA GLY A 462 -0.71 15.22 -16.43
C GLY A 462 -0.26 13.81 -16.03
N GLN A 463 0.69 13.24 -16.78
CA GLN A 463 1.23 11.90 -16.53
C GLN A 463 2.42 11.87 -15.57
N LEU A 464 2.85 13.00 -15.00
CA LEU A 464 3.92 13.00 -14.00
C LEU A 464 3.56 12.06 -12.84
N LYS A 465 4.52 11.22 -12.43
CA LYS A 465 4.35 10.26 -11.31
C LYS A 465 5.00 10.76 -10.03
N ASP A 466 6.15 11.41 -10.15
CA ASP A 466 6.91 11.94 -9.02
C ASP A 466 6.14 13.00 -8.23
N GLY A 467 6.28 12.97 -6.92
CA GLY A 467 5.61 13.90 -6.02
C GLY A 467 4.10 13.70 -5.94
N ARG A 468 3.57 12.57 -6.40
CA ARG A 468 2.14 12.25 -6.38
C ARG A 468 1.89 10.93 -5.67
N GLY A 469 0.69 10.78 -5.12
CA GLY A 469 0.36 9.59 -4.37
C GLY A 469 -1.13 9.32 -4.23
N ASN A 470 -1.44 8.23 -3.54
CA ASN A 470 -2.79 7.94 -3.09
C ASN A 470 -3.04 8.69 -1.79
N ILE A 471 -4.05 9.54 -1.76
CA ILE A 471 -4.38 10.33 -0.58
C ILE A 471 -5.10 9.47 0.44
N CYS A 472 -6.19 8.81 0.03
CA CYS A 472 -6.92 7.91 0.89
C CYS A 472 -7.74 6.90 0.07
N PRO A 473 -7.80 5.63 0.50
CA PRO A 473 -8.68 4.63 -0.09
C PRO A 473 -9.93 4.40 0.75
N THR A 474 -11.04 4.05 0.06
CA THR A 474 -12.21 3.39 0.63
C THR A 474 -12.53 2.15 -0.20
N THR A 475 -13.15 1.13 0.41
CA THR A 475 -13.49 -0.12 -0.30
C THR A 475 -14.93 -0.51 -0.04
N ILE A 476 -15.71 -0.70 -1.11
CA ILE A 476 -17.07 -1.22 -1.04
C ILE A 476 -17.03 -2.75 -0.89
N ILE A 477 -17.74 -3.28 0.09
CA ILE A 477 -17.84 -4.71 0.36
C ILE A 477 -19.08 -5.25 -0.36
N MET A 478 -18.90 -5.60 -1.62
CA MET A 478 -20.00 -5.93 -2.53
C MET A 478 -20.83 -7.14 -2.11
N PRO A 479 -20.30 -8.23 -1.50
CA PRO A 479 -21.14 -9.33 -1.03
C PRO A 479 -22.17 -8.91 0.02
N THR A 480 -21.84 -7.94 0.88
CA THR A 480 -22.81 -7.37 1.84
C THR A 480 -23.97 -6.70 1.11
N LEU A 481 -23.66 -5.90 0.10
CA LEU A 481 -24.69 -5.21 -0.70
C LEU A 481 -25.58 -6.19 -1.48
N ALA A 482 -25.01 -7.28 -2.00
CA ALA A 482 -25.75 -8.31 -2.71
C ALA A 482 -26.80 -8.98 -1.80
N MET A 483 -26.44 -9.20 -0.53
CA MET A 483 -27.40 -9.73 0.47
C MET A 483 -28.46 -8.69 0.84
N GLU A 484 -28.11 -7.42 0.97
CA GLU A 484 -29.05 -6.34 1.27
C GLU A 484 -30.01 -6.03 0.12
N ALA A 485 -29.59 -6.36 -1.09
CA ALA A 485 -30.43 -6.29 -2.31
C ALA A 485 -31.26 -7.57 -2.53
N ASP A 486 -31.42 -8.44 -1.54
CA ASP A 486 -32.14 -9.72 -1.65
C ASP A 486 -31.62 -10.61 -2.79
N ARG A 487 -30.34 -10.49 -3.16
CA ARG A 487 -29.68 -11.15 -4.31
C ARG A 487 -30.30 -10.84 -5.67
N ASP A 488 -31.01 -9.71 -5.79
CA ASP A 488 -31.58 -9.22 -7.04
C ASP A 488 -30.57 -8.30 -7.74
N VAL A 489 -30.27 -8.57 -9.02
CA VAL A 489 -29.24 -7.85 -9.78
C VAL A 489 -29.56 -6.36 -9.93
N GLU A 490 -30.81 -6.00 -10.23
CA GLU A 490 -31.16 -4.61 -10.48
C GLU A 490 -31.24 -3.80 -9.19
N LYS A 491 -31.74 -4.39 -8.10
CA LYS A 491 -31.68 -3.80 -6.76
C LYS A 491 -30.24 -3.62 -6.32
N PHE A 492 -29.38 -4.62 -6.56
CA PHE A 492 -27.95 -4.55 -6.25
C PHE A 492 -27.26 -3.41 -7.01
N MET A 493 -27.47 -3.31 -8.33
CA MET A 493 -26.87 -2.25 -9.13
C MET A 493 -27.30 -0.85 -8.67
N LYS A 494 -28.57 -0.68 -8.26
CA LYS A 494 -29.04 0.58 -7.68
C LYS A 494 -28.38 0.88 -6.34
N LEU A 495 -28.32 -0.10 -5.44
CA LEU A 495 -27.70 0.05 -4.13
C LEU A 495 -26.18 0.30 -4.25
N LEU A 496 -25.53 -0.38 -5.19
CA LEU A 496 -24.11 -0.17 -5.48
C LEU A 496 -23.85 1.28 -5.92
N ASP A 497 -24.68 1.82 -6.80
CA ASP A 497 -24.57 3.22 -7.26
C ASP A 497 -24.73 4.20 -6.09
N GLU A 498 -25.71 3.98 -5.20
CA GLU A 498 -25.89 4.77 -3.99
C GLU A 498 -24.64 4.69 -3.07
N LYS A 499 -24.08 3.49 -2.89
CA LYS A 499 -22.87 3.30 -2.06
C LYS A 499 -21.60 3.88 -2.67
N ILE A 500 -21.49 3.90 -3.99
CA ILE A 500 -20.41 4.60 -4.70
C ILE A 500 -20.45 6.11 -4.39
N HIS A 501 -21.64 6.71 -4.38
CA HIS A 501 -21.80 8.13 -4.00
C HIS A 501 -21.46 8.36 -2.52
N GLU A 502 -21.85 7.48 -1.61
CA GLU A 502 -21.52 7.57 -0.18
C GLU A 502 -20.02 7.38 0.07
N ALA A 503 -19.37 6.45 -0.63
CA ALA A 503 -17.92 6.25 -0.57
C ALA A 503 -17.15 7.47 -1.09
N LYS A 504 -17.63 8.11 -2.16
CA LYS A 504 -17.10 9.39 -2.67
C LYS A 504 -17.21 10.49 -1.61
N ASP A 505 -18.34 10.61 -0.92
CA ASP A 505 -18.51 11.61 0.16
C ASP A 505 -17.49 11.35 1.29
N THR A 506 -17.31 10.10 1.69
CA THR A 506 -16.31 9.68 2.69
C THR A 506 -14.88 10.03 2.26
N LEU A 507 -14.53 9.83 0.97
CA LEU A 507 -13.23 10.21 0.43
C LEU A 507 -13.01 11.73 0.49
N ILE A 508 -14.03 12.52 0.14
CA ILE A 508 -13.96 13.99 0.21
C ILE A 508 -13.85 14.48 1.67
N GLU A 509 -14.58 13.88 2.60
CA GLU A 509 -14.46 14.19 4.03
C GLU A 509 -13.02 13.99 4.52
N ARG A 510 -12.43 12.82 4.24
CA ARG A 510 -11.04 12.53 4.63
C ARG A 510 -10.03 13.43 3.94
N PHE A 511 -10.21 13.70 2.65
CA PHE A 511 -9.39 14.65 1.91
C PHE A 511 -9.40 16.03 2.55
N ASN A 512 -10.58 16.54 2.91
CA ASN A 512 -10.72 17.82 3.57
C ASN A 512 -10.10 17.82 4.98
N TRP A 513 -10.24 16.71 5.72
CA TRP A 513 -9.60 16.52 7.02
C TRP A 513 -8.07 16.62 6.93
N ILE A 514 -7.47 15.89 5.98
CA ILE A 514 -6.03 15.95 5.72
C ILE A 514 -5.60 17.37 5.34
N CYS A 515 -6.33 18.03 4.44
CA CYS A 515 -6.01 19.38 3.99
C CYS A 515 -6.17 20.46 5.10
N SER A 516 -6.88 20.16 6.19
CA SER A 516 -7.05 21.07 7.33
C SER A 516 -5.94 20.95 8.38
N GLN A 517 -5.03 19.98 8.24
CA GLN A 517 -3.95 19.80 9.20
C GLN A 517 -2.87 20.89 9.05
N ASP A 518 -2.13 21.14 10.13
CA ASP A 518 -0.95 22.01 10.09
C ASP A 518 0.17 21.29 9.32
N PRO A 519 0.86 21.93 8.37
CA PRO A 519 2.03 21.34 7.68
C PRO A 519 3.10 20.79 8.65
N LYS A 520 3.20 21.34 9.84
CA LYS A 520 4.12 20.86 10.90
C LYS A 520 3.83 19.42 11.37
N THR A 521 2.68 18.84 11.01
CA THR A 521 2.37 17.42 11.31
C THR A 521 3.16 16.46 10.43
N ALA A 522 3.64 16.90 9.27
CA ALA A 522 4.46 16.14 8.33
C ALA A 522 5.64 16.98 7.83
N PRO A 523 6.61 17.32 8.73
CA PRO A 523 7.61 18.35 8.46
C PRO A 523 8.55 17.97 7.32
N PHE A 524 8.99 16.70 7.23
CA PHE A 524 9.88 16.28 6.14
C PHE A 524 9.21 16.48 4.77
N MET A 525 7.94 16.11 4.69
CA MET A 525 7.18 16.16 3.44
C MET A 525 7.00 17.60 2.94
N TRP A 526 6.61 18.52 3.83
CA TRP A 526 6.26 19.89 3.44
C TRP A 526 7.48 20.80 3.32
N ASP A 527 8.48 20.64 4.18
CA ASP A 527 9.71 21.44 4.12
C ASP A 527 10.58 21.11 2.88
N ASN A 528 10.43 19.90 2.33
CA ASN A 528 11.21 19.42 1.20
C ASN A 528 10.40 19.27 -0.11
N ASN A 529 9.12 19.69 -0.12
CA ASN A 529 8.26 19.59 -1.30
C ASN A 529 8.23 18.18 -1.92
N THR A 530 8.20 17.14 -1.07
CA THR A 530 8.14 15.77 -1.56
C THR A 530 6.82 15.47 -2.27
N MET A 531 5.79 16.28 -2.02
CA MET A 531 4.55 16.28 -2.79
C MET A 531 4.51 17.46 -3.75
N ALA A 532 4.39 17.17 -5.04
CA ALA A 532 4.43 18.15 -6.13
C ALA A 532 3.29 19.17 -6.03
N GLY A 533 3.58 20.41 -6.38
CA GLY A 533 2.59 21.49 -6.43
C GLY A 533 2.27 22.11 -5.07
N TYR A 534 3.07 21.87 -4.04
CA TYR A 534 2.89 22.51 -2.73
C TYR A 534 3.21 24.01 -2.80
N ILE A 535 2.25 24.81 -2.36
CA ILE A 535 2.34 26.27 -2.24
C ILE A 535 2.00 26.61 -0.78
N PRO A 536 3.00 27.05 0.03
CA PRO A 536 2.81 27.29 1.47
C PRO A 536 1.63 28.22 1.79
N GLU A 537 1.45 29.27 0.99
CA GLU A 537 0.39 30.28 1.19
C GLU A 537 -1.03 29.71 0.92
N GLU A 538 -1.12 28.68 0.08
CA GLU A 538 -2.39 27.99 -0.23
C GLU A 538 -2.62 26.76 0.65
N GLY A 539 -1.61 26.38 1.45
CA GLY A 539 -1.64 25.24 2.35
C GLY A 539 -1.59 23.87 1.65
N ILE A 540 -1.80 22.82 2.44
CA ILE A 540 -1.67 21.42 2.05
C ILE A 540 -2.52 21.05 0.82
N ARG A 541 -3.68 21.68 0.65
CA ARG A 541 -4.58 21.42 -0.48
C ARG A 541 -3.93 21.68 -1.84
N SER A 542 -2.99 22.64 -1.94
CA SER A 542 -2.30 22.96 -3.19
C SER A 542 -1.57 21.75 -3.79
N ALA A 543 -1.03 20.88 -2.95
CA ALA A 543 -0.37 19.65 -3.36
C ALA A 543 -1.32 18.43 -3.35
N MET A 544 -2.16 18.28 -2.31
CA MET A 544 -3.03 17.10 -2.18
C MET A 544 -4.03 16.93 -3.33
N LYS A 545 -4.44 18.03 -4.01
CA LYS A 545 -5.32 17.96 -5.19
C LYS A 545 -4.73 17.16 -6.36
N HIS A 546 -3.40 17.00 -6.42
CA HIS A 546 -2.69 16.23 -7.44
C HIS A 546 -2.65 14.73 -7.13
N GLY A 547 -2.94 14.34 -5.90
CA GLY A 547 -3.02 12.94 -5.49
C GLY A 547 -4.34 12.28 -5.89
N THR A 548 -4.44 10.97 -5.67
CA THR A 548 -5.59 10.16 -6.06
C THR A 548 -6.49 9.87 -4.86
N LEU A 549 -7.80 10.03 -5.02
CA LEU A 549 -8.84 9.52 -4.13
C LEU A 549 -9.29 8.16 -4.66
N ALA A 550 -8.97 7.10 -3.94
CA ALA A 550 -9.07 5.74 -4.44
C ALA A 550 -10.37 5.06 -3.98
N LEU A 551 -11.23 4.72 -4.94
CA LEU A 551 -12.47 3.98 -4.70
C LEU A 551 -12.26 2.51 -5.05
N GLY A 552 -12.25 1.64 -4.03
CA GLY A 552 -12.00 0.22 -4.16
C GLY A 552 -13.26 -0.64 -4.05
N GLN A 553 -13.10 -1.92 -4.37
CA GLN A 553 -14.12 -2.94 -4.19
C GLN A 553 -13.52 -4.26 -3.69
N LEU A 554 -14.33 -5.12 -3.06
CA LEU A 554 -13.96 -6.42 -2.52
C LEU A 554 -15.05 -7.46 -2.81
N GLY A 555 -14.61 -8.68 -3.15
CA GLY A 555 -15.49 -9.84 -3.22
C GLY A 555 -16.34 -9.90 -4.48
N LEU A 556 -15.79 -9.54 -5.66
CA LEU A 556 -16.51 -9.62 -6.93
C LEU A 556 -16.99 -11.05 -7.20
N ALA A 557 -16.13 -12.06 -7.02
CA ALA A 557 -16.47 -13.45 -7.28
C ALA A 557 -17.65 -13.93 -6.41
N GLU A 558 -17.63 -13.63 -5.11
CA GLU A 558 -18.69 -13.99 -4.17
C GLU A 558 -19.99 -13.22 -4.43
N THR A 559 -19.87 -11.97 -4.87
CA THR A 559 -21.02 -11.12 -5.28
C THR A 559 -21.74 -11.73 -6.48
N LEU A 560 -20.99 -12.10 -7.51
CA LEU A 560 -21.53 -12.76 -8.69
C LEU A 560 -22.17 -14.11 -8.33
N GLN A 561 -21.52 -14.87 -7.45
CA GLN A 561 -22.05 -16.13 -6.96
C GLN A 561 -23.40 -15.96 -6.22
N LEU A 562 -23.55 -14.88 -5.42
CA LEU A 562 -24.80 -14.55 -4.73
C LEU A 562 -25.91 -14.13 -5.70
N LEU A 563 -25.58 -13.33 -6.73
CA LEU A 563 -26.53 -12.72 -7.64
C LEU A 563 -27.01 -13.67 -8.74
N ILE A 564 -26.09 -14.46 -9.32
CA ILE A 564 -26.36 -15.26 -10.53
C ILE A 564 -25.85 -16.72 -10.44
N GLY A 565 -25.30 -17.13 -9.31
CA GLY A 565 -24.85 -18.52 -9.07
C GLY A 565 -23.56 -18.94 -9.77
N CYS A 566 -22.79 -18.00 -10.36
CA CYS A 566 -21.50 -18.24 -10.98
C CYS A 566 -20.57 -17.04 -10.75
N ASN A 567 -19.26 -17.17 -11.05
CA ASN A 567 -18.30 -16.09 -10.93
C ASN A 567 -17.79 -15.61 -12.31
N GLN A 568 -16.84 -14.68 -12.34
CA GLN A 568 -16.29 -14.05 -13.56
C GLN A 568 -15.51 -15.01 -14.48
N THR A 569 -15.32 -16.27 -14.10
CA THR A 569 -14.72 -17.29 -14.98
C THR A 569 -15.70 -17.78 -16.04
N THR A 570 -16.98 -17.50 -15.90
CA THR A 570 -18.03 -17.83 -16.87
C THR A 570 -18.40 -16.62 -17.74
N PRO A 571 -18.91 -16.82 -18.95
CA PRO A 571 -19.37 -15.72 -19.82
C PRO A 571 -20.43 -14.84 -19.16
N GLU A 572 -21.42 -15.44 -18.48
CA GLU A 572 -22.49 -14.75 -17.77
C GLU A 572 -21.94 -13.93 -16.59
N GLY A 573 -21.05 -14.54 -15.80
CA GLY A 573 -20.36 -13.88 -14.69
C GLY A 573 -19.51 -12.71 -15.18
N MET A 574 -18.74 -12.90 -16.26
CA MET A 574 -17.94 -11.83 -16.86
C MET A 574 -18.80 -10.67 -17.38
N LYS A 575 -19.95 -10.96 -17.97
CA LYS A 575 -20.88 -9.91 -18.44
C LYS A 575 -21.36 -9.02 -17.28
N LEU A 576 -21.75 -9.61 -16.16
CA LEU A 576 -22.18 -8.84 -14.98
C LEU A 576 -20.99 -8.15 -14.31
N ALA A 577 -19.80 -8.80 -14.23
CA ALA A 577 -18.58 -8.20 -13.73
C ALA A 577 -18.23 -6.91 -14.48
N LYS A 578 -18.25 -6.94 -15.81
CA LYS A 578 -18.01 -5.73 -16.64
C LYS A 578 -19.03 -4.63 -16.33
N ARG A 579 -20.31 -4.96 -16.21
CA ARG A 579 -21.35 -3.98 -15.88
C ARG A 579 -21.11 -3.32 -14.52
N ILE A 580 -20.62 -4.07 -13.54
CA ILE A 580 -20.23 -3.57 -12.21
C ILE A 580 -19.04 -2.61 -12.33
N GLU A 581 -17.96 -3.05 -12.99
CA GLU A 581 -16.74 -2.26 -13.10
C GLU A 581 -16.92 -1.00 -13.99
N GLU A 582 -17.76 -1.08 -15.02
CA GLU A 582 -18.18 0.06 -15.82
C GLU A 582 -18.86 1.14 -14.96
N LEU A 583 -19.71 0.74 -14.01
CA LEU A 583 -20.36 1.68 -13.11
C LEU A 583 -19.34 2.42 -12.24
N PHE A 584 -18.37 1.69 -11.63
CA PHE A 584 -17.28 2.29 -10.86
C PHE A 584 -16.46 3.28 -11.70
N SER A 585 -16.02 2.85 -12.89
CA SER A 585 -15.22 3.68 -13.79
C SER A 585 -15.97 4.94 -14.24
N LYS A 586 -17.25 4.79 -14.63
CA LYS A 586 -18.12 5.89 -15.02
C LYS A 586 -18.25 6.92 -13.90
N ARG A 587 -18.58 6.47 -12.69
CA ARG A 587 -18.75 7.39 -11.54
C ARG A 587 -17.46 8.08 -11.14
N CYS A 588 -16.33 7.40 -11.15
CA CYS A 588 -15.04 8.03 -10.90
C CYS A 588 -14.72 9.14 -11.92
N LYS A 589 -15.03 8.93 -13.20
CA LYS A 589 -14.86 9.97 -14.24
C LYS A 589 -15.77 11.16 -13.98
N GLU A 590 -17.05 10.94 -13.69
CA GLU A 590 -18.02 11.99 -13.36
C GLU A 590 -17.58 12.80 -12.13
N PHE A 591 -17.15 12.12 -11.05
CA PHE A 591 -16.66 12.79 -9.85
C PHE A 591 -15.38 13.60 -10.11
N LYS A 592 -14.47 13.08 -10.94
CA LYS A 592 -13.25 13.76 -11.35
C LYS A 592 -13.56 15.09 -12.04
N GLU A 593 -14.54 15.10 -12.95
CA GLU A 593 -14.98 16.30 -13.65
C GLU A 593 -15.73 17.28 -12.72
N GLN A 594 -16.59 16.76 -11.87
CA GLN A 594 -17.44 17.56 -10.99
C GLN A 594 -16.65 18.23 -9.85
N TYR A 595 -15.79 17.47 -9.17
CA TYR A 595 -15.09 17.94 -7.96
C TYR A 595 -13.69 18.47 -8.23
N LYS A 596 -13.17 18.30 -9.46
CA LYS A 596 -11.77 18.66 -9.82
C LYS A 596 -10.74 17.98 -8.93
N LEU A 597 -10.99 16.74 -8.54
CA LEU A 597 -10.11 15.87 -7.79
C LEU A 597 -9.89 14.55 -8.54
N ASN A 598 -8.73 13.93 -8.39
CA ASN A 598 -8.38 12.73 -9.13
C ASN A 598 -9.00 11.47 -8.51
N PHE A 599 -10.29 11.24 -8.71
CA PHE A 599 -10.94 9.97 -8.35
C PHE A 599 -10.48 8.86 -9.29
N GLY A 600 -10.22 7.68 -8.73
CA GLY A 600 -9.83 6.52 -9.50
C GLY A 600 -10.31 5.21 -8.90
N VAL A 601 -10.63 4.24 -9.78
CA VAL A 601 -10.97 2.88 -9.37
C VAL A 601 -9.70 2.17 -8.91
N TYR A 602 -9.76 1.60 -7.72
CA TYR A 602 -8.64 0.93 -7.06
C TYR A 602 -9.00 -0.52 -6.71
N TYR A 603 -8.27 -1.46 -7.27
CA TYR A 603 -8.43 -2.84 -6.91
C TYR A 603 -7.60 -3.14 -5.66
N THR A 604 -8.23 -2.84 -4.53
CA THR A 604 -7.66 -2.80 -3.19
C THR A 604 -6.88 -4.08 -2.86
N PRO A 605 -5.68 -3.99 -2.26
CA PRO A 605 -4.96 -5.16 -1.74
C PRO A 605 -5.71 -5.88 -0.61
N ALA A 606 -6.55 -5.16 0.13
CA ALA A 606 -7.45 -5.68 1.17
C ALA A 606 -6.79 -6.68 2.13
N GLU A 607 -5.58 -6.36 2.61
CA GLU A 607 -4.72 -7.26 3.39
C GLU A 607 -5.47 -7.93 4.55
N ASN A 608 -5.96 -7.15 5.48
CA ASN A 608 -6.74 -7.65 6.62
C ASN A 608 -8.25 -7.65 6.32
N LEU A 609 -8.69 -6.81 5.40
CA LEU A 609 -10.10 -6.61 5.09
C LEU A 609 -10.77 -7.87 4.56
N CYS A 610 -10.09 -8.68 3.73
CA CYS A 610 -10.64 -9.94 3.22
C CYS A 610 -11.12 -10.84 4.36
N TYR A 611 -10.36 -10.92 5.46
CA TYR A 611 -10.69 -11.69 6.65
C TYR A 611 -11.76 -11.00 7.52
N THR A 612 -11.56 -9.74 7.87
CA THR A 612 -12.44 -9.01 8.79
C THR A 612 -13.83 -8.78 8.20
N ALA A 613 -13.91 -8.50 6.90
CA ALA A 613 -15.19 -8.38 6.20
C ALA A 613 -15.94 -9.71 6.14
N MET A 614 -15.24 -10.82 5.85
CA MET A 614 -15.82 -12.14 5.86
C MET A 614 -16.34 -12.52 7.26
N LYS A 615 -15.58 -12.23 8.31
CA LYS A 615 -15.99 -12.51 9.69
C LYS A 615 -17.29 -11.76 10.06
N LYS A 616 -17.38 -10.47 9.70
CA LYS A 616 -18.60 -9.68 9.90
C LYS A 616 -19.77 -10.21 9.06
N PHE A 617 -19.51 -10.60 7.81
CA PHE A 617 -20.51 -11.19 6.92
C PHE A 617 -21.06 -12.50 7.48
N LYS A 618 -20.19 -13.44 7.89
CA LYS A 618 -20.60 -14.70 8.52
C LYS A 618 -21.44 -14.48 9.78
N ALA A 619 -21.07 -13.51 10.61
CA ALA A 619 -21.81 -13.18 11.83
C ALA A 619 -23.23 -12.66 11.52
N LYS A 620 -23.43 -11.99 10.39
CA LYS A 620 -24.74 -11.42 9.99
C LYS A 620 -25.60 -12.38 9.17
N TYR A 621 -24.99 -13.13 8.25
CA TYR A 621 -25.71 -13.92 7.23
C TYR A 621 -25.45 -15.44 7.31
N GLY A 622 -24.55 -15.88 8.20
CA GLY A 622 -24.17 -17.28 8.32
C GLY A 622 -23.23 -17.76 7.22
N VAL A 623 -23.08 -19.09 7.13
CA VAL A 623 -22.23 -19.74 6.13
C VAL A 623 -23.07 -20.05 4.89
N ILE A 624 -22.64 -19.50 3.75
CA ILE A 624 -23.25 -19.71 2.43
C ILE A 624 -22.21 -20.39 1.55
N LYS A 625 -22.58 -21.54 0.95
CA LYS A 625 -21.70 -22.34 0.09
C LYS A 625 -21.17 -21.50 -1.08
N ASN A 626 -19.88 -21.63 -1.38
CA ASN A 626 -19.14 -20.89 -2.42
C ASN A 626 -19.11 -19.37 -2.24
N VAL A 627 -19.53 -18.86 -1.08
CA VAL A 627 -19.54 -17.42 -0.75
C VAL A 627 -18.81 -17.17 0.56
N SER A 628 -19.27 -17.78 1.65
CA SER A 628 -18.73 -17.56 2.99
C SER A 628 -18.37 -18.87 3.72
N ASP A 629 -18.15 -19.94 2.98
CA ASP A 629 -17.63 -21.22 3.47
C ASP A 629 -16.11 -21.22 3.72
N ARG A 630 -15.41 -20.15 3.29
CA ARG A 630 -13.99 -19.88 3.59
C ARG A 630 -13.84 -18.72 4.58
N ASP A 631 -12.63 -18.51 5.11
CA ASP A 631 -12.38 -17.48 6.14
C ASP A 631 -11.96 -16.14 5.55
N TYR A 632 -12.07 -15.94 4.23
CA TYR A 632 -11.72 -14.71 3.52
C TYR A 632 -12.60 -14.53 2.28
N PHE A 633 -12.79 -13.27 1.87
CA PHE A 633 -13.30 -12.93 0.54
C PHE A 633 -12.18 -12.89 -0.48
N THR A 634 -12.49 -13.24 -1.72
CA THR A 634 -11.59 -13.05 -2.85
C THR A 634 -11.26 -11.57 -3.02
N ASN A 635 -9.98 -11.29 -3.22
CA ASN A 635 -9.49 -9.92 -3.34
C ASN A 635 -9.93 -9.28 -4.65
N SER A 636 -10.58 -8.14 -4.59
CA SER A 636 -10.99 -7.32 -5.74
C SER A 636 -11.62 -8.12 -6.89
N ILE A 637 -11.05 -8.00 -8.10
CA ILE A 637 -11.51 -8.65 -9.33
C ILE A 637 -10.88 -10.03 -9.57
N HIS A 638 -9.98 -10.48 -8.68
CA HIS A 638 -9.21 -11.68 -8.95
C HIS A 638 -10.09 -12.92 -9.13
N VAL A 639 -9.62 -13.80 -10.00
CA VAL A 639 -10.13 -15.16 -10.04
C VAL A 639 -9.87 -15.82 -8.68
N PRO A 640 -10.85 -16.52 -8.10
CA PRO A 640 -10.63 -17.21 -6.83
C PRO A 640 -9.43 -18.13 -6.85
N VAL A 641 -8.63 -18.10 -5.79
CA VAL A 641 -7.32 -18.80 -5.73
C VAL A 641 -7.39 -20.32 -5.80
N TRP A 642 -8.57 -20.90 -5.60
CA TRP A 642 -8.84 -22.34 -5.72
C TRP A 642 -9.28 -22.79 -7.12
N GLU A 643 -9.46 -21.86 -8.07
CA GLU A 643 -9.83 -22.19 -9.45
C GLU A 643 -8.66 -22.79 -10.20
N ASN A 644 -8.87 -23.99 -10.74
CA ASN A 644 -7.83 -24.72 -11.46
C ASN A 644 -7.80 -24.32 -12.94
N MET A 645 -6.82 -23.53 -13.33
CA MET A 645 -6.65 -23.01 -14.69
C MET A 645 -5.18 -22.82 -15.04
N THR A 646 -4.90 -22.54 -16.31
CA THR A 646 -3.56 -22.16 -16.78
C THR A 646 -3.29 -20.68 -16.47
N PRO A 647 -2.00 -20.24 -16.45
CA PRO A 647 -1.67 -18.82 -16.33
C PRO A 647 -2.33 -17.98 -17.43
N PHE A 648 -2.39 -18.50 -18.65
CA PHE A 648 -2.97 -17.81 -19.81
C PHE A 648 -4.48 -17.61 -19.67
N GLU A 649 -5.22 -18.64 -19.24
CA GLU A 649 -6.65 -18.54 -18.96
C GLU A 649 -6.93 -17.49 -17.88
N LYS A 650 -6.12 -17.44 -16.82
CA LYS A 650 -6.27 -16.43 -15.76
C LYS A 650 -6.00 -15.02 -16.28
N ILE A 651 -4.94 -14.84 -17.07
CA ILE A 651 -4.61 -13.55 -17.70
C ILE A 651 -5.75 -13.12 -18.64
N ASP A 652 -6.30 -14.03 -19.44
CA ASP A 652 -7.44 -13.74 -20.33
C ASP A 652 -8.71 -13.29 -19.58
N ILE A 653 -8.95 -13.83 -18.40
CA ILE A 653 -10.09 -13.43 -17.56
C ILE A 653 -9.82 -12.07 -16.94
N GLU A 654 -8.71 -11.89 -16.23
CA GLU A 654 -8.43 -10.68 -15.46
C GLU A 654 -8.13 -9.47 -16.36
N SER A 655 -7.50 -9.66 -17.53
CA SER A 655 -7.22 -8.57 -18.48
C SER A 655 -8.50 -7.87 -19.00
N GLN A 656 -9.64 -8.55 -18.98
CA GLN A 656 -10.91 -7.95 -19.35
C GLN A 656 -11.45 -6.95 -18.33
N LEU A 657 -10.90 -6.96 -17.09
CA LEU A 657 -11.35 -6.13 -15.98
C LEU A 657 -10.31 -5.09 -15.54
N THR A 658 -9.01 -5.35 -15.76
CA THR A 658 -7.93 -4.47 -15.31
C THR A 658 -7.98 -3.07 -15.92
N GLY A 659 -8.51 -2.93 -17.15
CA GLY A 659 -8.65 -1.65 -17.84
C GLY A 659 -9.63 -0.64 -17.19
N TYR A 660 -10.49 -1.09 -16.28
CA TYR A 660 -11.37 -0.19 -15.53
C TYR A 660 -10.66 0.50 -14.37
N SER A 661 -9.51 -0.02 -13.92
CA SER A 661 -8.74 0.56 -12.81
C SER A 661 -7.87 1.71 -13.30
N SER A 662 -7.91 2.84 -12.58
CA SER A 662 -7.05 4.01 -12.83
C SER A 662 -6.20 4.41 -11.62
N ALA A 663 -6.40 3.77 -10.46
CA ALA A 663 -5.66 4.03 -9.22
C ALA A 663 -4.78 2.84 -8.78
N GLY A 664 -4.77 1.77 -9.57
CA GLY A 664 -3.88 0.63 -9.38
C GLY A 664 -4.60 -0.71 -9.26
N CYS A 665 -3.99 -1.71 -9.89
CA CYS A 665 -4.37 -3.11 -9.82
C CYS A 665 -3.13 -3.97 -10.01
N ILE A 666 -3.25 -5.28 -9.76
CA ILE A 666 -2.21 -6.28 -10.04
C ILE A 666 -2.89 -7.54 -10.53
N THR A 667 -2.26 -8.24 -11.45
CA THR A 667 -2.57 -9.64 -11.77
C THR A 667 -1.39 -10.51 -11.36
N TYR A 668 -1.64 -11.67 -10.79
CA TYR A 668 -0.59 -12.61 -10.40
C TYR A 668 -0.94 -14.04 -10.76
N VAL A 669 0.09 -14.84 -11.01
CA VAL A 669 -0.02 -16.28 -11.28
C VAL A 669 0.79 -17.08 -10.26
N GLU A 670 0.29 -18.29 -9.93
CA GLU A 670 0.95 -19.22 -9.01
C GLU A 670 1.65 -20.30 -9.83
N LEU A 671 2.98 -20.37 -9.78
CA LEU A 671 3.78 -21.33 -10.52
C LEU A 671 4.54 -22.29 -9.60
N PRO A 672 4.91 -23.50 -10.03
CA PRO A 672 5.72 -24.41 -9.24
C PRO A 672 7.17 -23.94 -9.14
N SER A 673 7.91 -24.41 -8.13
CA SER A 673 9.33 -24.08 -7.92
C SER A 673 10.23 -24.52 -9.09
N THR A 674 9.82 -25.54 -9.85
CA THR A 674 10.52 -25.99 -11.05
C THR A 674 10.62 -24.92 -12.14
N THR A 675 9.81 -23.88 -12.07
CA THR A 675 9.82 -22.73 -12.99
C THR A 675 11.18 -22.03 -13.02
N LYS A 676 11.97 -22.08 -11.94
CA LYS A 676 13.35 -21.53 -11.89
C LYS A 676 14.28 -22.14 -12.94
N HIS A 677 13.96 -23.32 -13.48
CA HIS A 677 14.72 -24.01 -14.52
C HIS A 677 14.18 -23.77 -15.93
N ASN A 678 13.11 -23.00 -16.09
CA ASN A 678 12.47 -22.72 -17.37
C ASN A 678 12.13 -21.21 -17.52
N VAL A 679 13.17 -20.43 -17.76
CA VAL A 679 13.05 -18.95 -17.92
C VAL A 679 12.26 -18.59 -19.19
N ASP A 680 12.34 -19.40 -20.23
CA ASP A 680 11.62 -19.19 -21.49
C ASP A 680 10.11 -19.31 -21.31
N ALA A 681 9.63 -20.20 -20.43
CA ALA A 681 8.21 -20.27 -20.08
C ALA A 681 7.77 -19.03 -19.29
N LEU A 682 8.64 -18.50 -18.41
CA LEU A 682 8.37 -17.24 -17.72
C LEU A 682 8.25 -16.08 -18.69
N GLU A 683 9.15 -16.00 -19.66
CA GLU A 683 9.10 -14.96 -20.69
C GLU A 683 7.78 -14.99 -21.44
N GLN A 684 7.35 -16.16 -21.91
CA GLN A 684 6.07 -16.31 -22.60
C GLN A 684 4.88 -15.83 -21.77
N ILE A 685 4.86 -16.13 -20.47
CA ILE A 685 3.77 -15.71 -19.57
C ILE A 685 3.79 -14.19 -19.37
N ILE A 686 4.98 -13.60 -19.14
CA ILE A 686 5.13 -12.16 -18.93
C ILE A 686 4.75 -11.41 -20.21
N ASP A 687 5.30 -11.79 -21.36
CA ASP A 687 5.02 -11.14 -22.64
C ASP A 687 3.52 -11.24 -22.98
N TYR A 688 2.90 -12.39 -22.73
CA TYR A 688 1.46 -12.56 -22.90
C TYR A 688 0.65 -11.61 -22.00
N ALA A 689 1.03 -11.46 -20.73
CA ALA A 689 0.36 -10.52 -19.82
C ALA A 689 0.49 -9.07 -20.30
N MET A 690 1.68 -8.68 -20.79
CA MET A 690 1.90 -7.32 -21.32
C MET A 690 1.14 -7.08 -22.63
N ASP A 691 1.06 -8.09 -23.52
CA ASP A 691 0.30 -8.02 -24.76
C ASP A 691 -1.22 -7.99 -24.52
N LYS A 692 -1.70 -8.57 -23.42
CA LYS A 692 -3.09 -8.48 -22.95
C LYS A 692 -3.38 -7.18 -22.19
N ASP A 693 -2.49 -6.22 -22.25
CA ASP A 693 -2.63 -4.90 -21.62
C ASP A 693 -2.79 -4.96 -20.09
N ILE A 694 -2.18 -5.94 -19.43
CA ILE A 694 -2.10 -5.98 -17.98
C ILE A 694 -1.16 -4.85 -17.52
N PRO A 695 -1.60 -3.93 -16.62
CA PRO A 695 -0.75 -2.83 -16.18
C PRO A 695 0.37 -3.25 -15.23
N TYR A 696 0.09 -4.19 -14.32
CA TYR A 696 1.05 -4.65 -13.31
C TYR A 696 0.88 -6.14 -13.05
N PHE A 697 1.97 -6.87 -13.17
CA PHE A 697 1.98 -8.33 -13.17
C PHE A 697 3.01 -8.89 -12.18
N ALA A 698 2.63 -9.94 -11.47
CA ALA A 698 3.51 -10.64 -10.54
C ALA A 698 3.46 -12.16 -10.73
N ILE A 699 4.58 -12.80 -10.47
CA ILE A 699 4.70 -14.26 -10.49
C ILE A 699 5.04 -14.75 -9.09
N ASN A 700 4.24 -15.67 -8.58
CA ASN A 700 4.43 -16.31 -7.30
C ASN A 700 5.03 -17.71 -7.52
N VAL A 701 6.21 -17.93 -6.96
CA VAL A 701 6.90 -19.21 -6.94
C VAL A 701 7.19 -19.55 -5.49
N PRO A 702 6.87 -20.75 -4.99
CA PRO A 702 7.25 -21.14 -3.64
C PRO A 702 8.75 -21.02 -3.43
N ASN A 703 9.17 -20.41 -2.33
CA ASN A 703 10.58 -20.23 -2.01
C ASN A 703 10.76 -20.38 -0.47
N ASP A 704 10.94 -21.62 -0.04
CA ASP A 704 11.15 -21.95 1.36
C ASP A 704 12.64 -22.05 1.66
N THR A 705 13.06 -21.72 2.87
CA THR A 705 14.45 -21.79 3.32
C THR A 705 14.56 -22.66 4.57
N CYS A 706 15.39 -23.68 4.52
CA CYS A 706 15.80 -24.41 5.71
C CYS A 706 16.74 -23.53 6.53
N MET A 707 16.36 -23.23 7.76
CA MET A 707 17.14 -22.33 8.63
C MET A 707 18.39 -22.97 9.20
N ASP A 708 18.53 -24.32 9.12
CA ASP A 708 19.67 -25.01 9.67
C ASP A 708 20.80 -25.22 8.65
N CYS A 709 20.45 -25.45 7.35
CA CYS A 709 21.47 -25.71 6.33
C CYS A 709 21.46 -24.71 5.16
N GLY A 710 20.50 -23.78 5.11
CA GLY A 710 20.39 -22.76 4.06
C GLY A 710 19.81 -23.27 2.74
N TYR A 711 19.36 -24.53 2.65
CA TYR A 711 18.73 -25.04 1.41
C TYR A 711 17.46 -24.27 1.09
N THR A 712 17.32 -23.85 -0.18
CA THR A 712 16.20 -23.02 -0.64
C THR A 712 15.50 -23.66 -1.83
N ASP A 713 14.24 -24.03 -1.66
CA ASP A 713 13.31 -24.54 -2.69
C ASP A 713 11.89 -24.60 -2.11
N GLU A 714 10.95 -25.21 -2.85
CA GLU A 714 9.69 -25.67 -2.26
C GLU A 714 9.95 -26.87 -1.35
N ILE A 715 9.75 -26.68 -0.04
CA ILE A 715 10.00 -27.70 0.97
C ILE A 715 8.66 -28.15 1.57
N ASN A 716 8.35 -29.44 1.52
CA ASN A 716 7.13 -29.98 2.15
C ASN A 716 7.27 -30.00 3.68
N ASP A 717 7.48 -31.16 4.30
CA ASP A 717 7.50 -31.30 5.75
C ASP A 717 8.90 -31.14 6.34
N ALA A 718 9.93 -31.65 5.66
CA ALA A 718 11.30 -31.63 6.12
C ALA A 718 12.26 -31.26 4.97
N CYS A 719 13.39 -30.67 5.33
CA CYS A 719 14.46 -30.33 4.41
C CYS A 719 15.02 -31.58 3.73
N PRO A 720 15.06 -31.65 2.40
CA PRO A 720 15.56 -32.82 1.68
C PRO A 720 17.09 -33.02 1.83
N VAL A 721 17.82 -31.98 2.29
CA VAL A 721 19.27 -32.02 2.45
C VAL A 721 19.69 -32.46 3.86
N CYS A 722 19.10 -31.90 4.91
CA CYS A 722 19.51 -32.15 6.30
C CYS A 722 18.43 -32.78 7.18
N GLY A 723 17.20 -32.99 6.67
CA GLY A 723 16.09 -33.57 7.43
C GLY A 723 15.44 -32.64 8.45
N SER A 724 15.86 -31.40 8.55
CA SER A 724 15.33 -30.44 9.52
C SER A 724 13.89 -30.04 9.20
N HIS A 725 13.07 -29.81 10.24
CA HIS A 725 11.74 -29.22 10.16
C HIS A 725 11.74 -27.70 10.41
N ASN A 726 12.90 -27.10 10.67
CA ASN A 726 13.04 -25.67 10.87
C ASN A 726 13.01 -24.93 9.51
N ILE A 727 11.81 -24.81 8.93
CA ILE A 727 11.59 -24.28 7.59
C ILE A 727 10.89 -22.93 7.68
N ARG A 728 11.51 -21.90 7.12
CA ARG A 728 10.89 -20.61 6.89
C ARG A 728 10.21 -20.61 5.52
N ARG A 729 8.89 -20.31 5.50
CA ARG A 729 8.07 -20.43 4.30
C ARG A 729 7.73 -19.06 3.72
N LEU A 730 8.52 -18.63 2.73
CA LEU A 730 8.31 -17.36 2.05
C LEU A 730 7.10 -17.47 1.10
N ARG A 731 6.11 -16.62 1.31
CA ARG A 731 4.90 -16.53 0.46
C ARG A 731 4.50 -15.08 0.22
N ARG A 732 4.02 -14.82 -0.99
CA ARG A 732 3.33 -13.57 -1.32
C ARG A 732 1.83 -13.78 -1.31
N VAL A 733 1.09 -12.89 -0.67
CA VAL A 733 -0.38 -12.90 -0.67
C VAL A 733 -0.87 -11.51 -1.01
N THR A 734 -1.65 -11.36 -2.09
CA THR A 734 -2.26 -10.10 -2.54
C THR A 734 -1.29 -8.90 -2.66
N GLY A 735 -0.02 -9.16 -3.00
CA GLY A 735 1.04 -8.15 -3.12
C GLY A 735 1.93 -7.98 -1.88
N TYR A 736 1.56 -8.57 -0.74
CA TYR A 736 2.37 -8.58 0.47
C TYR A 736 3.26 -9.80 0.52
N LEU A 737 4.56 -9.58 0.76
CA LEU A 737 5.54 -10.62 0.97
C LEU A 737 5.93 -10.65 2.45
N THR A 738 6.07 -11.83 3.02
CA THR A 738 6.59 -12.03 4.37
C THR A 738 7.61 -13.16 4.39
N THR A 739 8.56 -13.07 5.29
CA THR A 739 9.57 -14.11 5.49
C THR A 739 8.99 -15.44 5.93
N ASP A 740 7.86 -15.44 6.64
CA ASP A 740 7.10 -16.63 7.01
C ASP A 740 5.61 -16.33 6.90
N TYR A 741 4.86 -17.19 6.18
CA TYR A 741 3.43 -17.00 5.97
C TYR A 741 2.60 -17.09 7.27
N HIS A 742 3.14 -17.68 8.35
CA HIS A 742 2.51 -17.68 9.67
C HIS A 742 2.43 -16.29 10.30
N ASN A 743 3.21 -15.32 9.80
CA ASN A 743 3.11 -13.92 10.22
C ASN A 743 1.86 -13.23 9.64
N PHE A 744 1.21 -13.80 8.63
CA PHE A 744 -0.05 -13.29 8.12
C PHE A 744 -1.22 -13.53 9.09
N ASN A 745 -2.28 -12.74 8.97
CA ASN A 745 -3.55 -13.01 9.65
C ASN A 745 -4.17 -14.34 9.21
N LEU A 746 -5.14 -14.86 9.99
CA LEU A 746 -5.73 -16.18 9.77
C LEU A 746 -6.38 -16.34 8.38
N GLY A 747 -6.99 -15.26 7.85
CA GLY A 747 -7.60 -15.30 6.52
C GLY A 747 -6.56 -15.43 5.41
N LYS A 748 -5.42 -14.75 5.53
CA LYS A 748 -4.30 -14.88 4.58
C LYS A 748 -3.64 -16.26 4.67
N GLN A 749 -3.50 -16.80 5.86
CA GLN A 749 -3.03 -18.18 6.03
C GLN A 749 -3.98 -19.20 5.38
N ALA A 750 -5.30 -19.02 5.53
CA ALA A 750 -6.30 -19.83 4.85
C ALA A 750 -6.20 -19.70 3.31
N GLU A 751 -6.07 -18.48 2.80
CA GLU A 751 -5.87 -18.23 1.38
C GLU A 751 -4.63 -18.94 0.82
N VAL A 752 -3.50 -18.94 1.54
CA VAL A 752 -2.28 -19.68 1.13
C VAL A 752 -2.55 -21.18 1.01
N LYS A 753 -3.33 -21.74 1.94
CA LYS A 753 -3.67 -23.18 1.92
C LYS A 753 -4.60 -23.57 0.77
N ASP A 754 -5.52 -22.66 0.39
CA ASP A 754 -6.48 -22.90 -0.68
C ASP A 754 -5.90 -22.69 -2.08
N ARG A 755 -4.72 -22.06 -2.20
CA ARG A 755 -4.10 -21.74 -3.49
C ARG A 755 -3.74 -22.97 -4.29
N VAL A 756 -4.16 -22.97 -5.56
CA VAL A 756 -3.75 -23.96 -6.55
C VAL A 756 -2.69 -23.34 -7.47
N LYS A 757 -1.78 -24.19 -7.96
CA LYS A 757 -0.80 -23.79 -8.96
C LYS A 757 -1.45 -23.76 -10.35
N HIS A 758 -1.16 -22.74 -11.13
CA HIS A 758 -1.68 -22.58 -12.50
C HIS A 758 -0.89 -23.45 -13.48
N ILE A 759 -1.04 -24.77 -13.36
CA ILE A 759 -0.37 -25.80 -14.17
C ILE A 759 -1.36 -26.75 -14.85
N LYS A 760 -2.61 -26.30 -15.06
CA LYS A 760 -3.65 -27.17 -15.64
C LYS A 760 -3.14 -27.86 -16.87
N SER A 761 -2.68 -29.01 -16.61
CA SER A 761 -2.39 -30.25 -17.29
C SER A 761 -1.97 -30.25 -18.78
N PHE A 762 -0.72 -30.51 -18.96
CA PHE A 762 -0.25 -31.48 -19.94
C PHE A 762 -0.55 -32.95 -19.51
N ALA A 763 -0.90 -33.20 -18.24
CA ALA A 763 -1.09 -34.53 -17.65
C ALA A 763 -2.42 -35.25 -17.99
N LYS A 764 -3.39 -34.59 -18.61
CA LYS A 764 -4.66 -35.25 -19.00
C LYS A 764 -4.69 -35.81 -20.41
N LYS A 765 -3.67 -35.59 -21.23
CA LYS A 765 -3.58 -36.19 -22.58
C LYS A 765 -2.91 -37.57 -22.62
N GLU A 766 -2.26 -38.01 -21.55
CA GLU A 766 -1.62 -39.33 -21.49
C GLU A 766 -2.48 -40.46 -20.91
N GLN A 767 -3.72 -40.16 -20.45
CA GLN A 767 -4.63 -41.20 -19.95
C GLN A 767 -5.77 -41.58 -20.91
N THR A 768 -5.72 -41.12 -22.17
CA THR A 768 -6.65 -41.54 -23.23
C THR A 768 -5.92 -41.91 -24.54
N ALA A 769 -4.84 -42.66 -24.44
CA ALA A 769 -4.25 -43.38 -25.57
C ALA A 769 -4.06 -44.87 -25.21
#